data_b7ed40e3d6559c6e648c4aa5a14e3daf
#
_entry.id   b7ed40e3d6559c6e648c4aa5a14e3daf
#
_cell.length_a   1.000
_cell.length_b   1.000
_cell.length_c   1.000
_cell.angle_alpha   90.00
_cell.angle_beta   90.00
_cell.angle_gamma   90.00
#
_symmetry.space_group_name_H-M   'P 1'
#
loop_
_entity.id
_entity.type
_entity.pdbx_description
1 polymer ?
#
loop_
_entity_poly.entity_id
_entity_poly.type
_entity_poly.pdbx_seq_one_letter_code
_entity_poly.pdbx_strand_id
1 'polypeptide(L)'
;MNAIDFSFSDLIAGYVTSYDAATDHVTLKTSDGREYSIGLTPTTYAEIIRNLGEGFKNASDNMRAMFTPGRFMFAYGVFYPDSASKIEFDAKHIVFAGRSETSYEFEKPDWWLKQIDQLGQFYVKSQFGDGPIDYANYRTNLSSSGAHTQNGRQETDTISRLVYGFASAYLVTGKDVYLEAANKGTEYLRDHLRFVDQADDIVYWYHAVDIKANGGEQKILASEFGDDYDALPCYEQIYALAGPVQTYRITGDKAIYEDTRRTINLFNRYYKDQSPAGGYYSHIDPIMLDAHSENLGRNRARKNWNSVGDHAPAYLINLWLATGEKEHADFLEYTFDTIAEHFPDYENSPFVQEKFFDDWSKDQSWGWQQNRGVVGHNLKISWNLMRMNSLVPKKEYVELAEKIAVTMPDHGADRQRGGWYDVVERVTEPGQKFHRYAWHDRKAWWQQEQGILAYLILNGVLGKDEYLQYAREGSAFYNAWFLDVEEGGIYFNVLANGNPFALGTERGKGSHSMSGYHSFELCYLAAVYSNLLVNKEPMDFYFRPAPGGFADGILRVQPDILPVGSIRIDQVWIDGHDYADFDAHKLFVNLPKGHGDIKVRVRIVPTSNRFDADVLSVSGNVAKITFSGEMTSQDLKYLDEAVNSALEQGATALDIDASKLESICTEGLRYLVFRKQKAGENFGLSIRGANSSVRAAIVASTFSQSITLS
;
A
#
# COMPACT_ATOMS: atom_id res chain seq x y z
N MET A 1 14.78 37.06 -6.86
CA MET A 1 14.05 36.46 -5.70
C MET A 1 14.15 37.48 -4.57
N ASN A 2 13.04 37.76 -3.89
CA ASN A 2 13.09 38.56 -2.68
C ASN A 2 13.84 37.77 -1.61
N ALA A 3 14.67 38.45 -0.82
CA ALA A 3 15.38 37.83 0.28
C ALA A 3 14.38 37.27 1.29
N ILE A 4 14.73 36.14 1.92
CA ILE A 4 13.99 35.62 3.06
C ILE A 4 14.38 36.45 4.28
N ASP A 5 13.43 37.09 4.93
CA ASP A 5 13.66 38.02 6.04
C ASP A 5 13.63 37.35 7.42
N PHE A 6 13.23 36.07 7.49
CA PHE A 6 13.16 35.30 8.75
C PHE A 6 13.48 33.83 8.54
N SER A 7 13.89 33.17 9.61
CA SER A 7 14.14 31.72 9.61
C SER A 7 12.84 30.92 9.67
N PHE A 8 12.84 29.72 9.08
CA PHE A 8 11.73 28.77 9.17
C PHE A 8 12.23 27.33 9.14
N SER A 9 11.53 26.46 9.83
CA SER A 9 11.84 25.03 9.83
C SER A 9 11.19 24.30 8.64
N ASP A 10 11.91 23.32 8.09
CA ASP A 10 11.41 22.50 6.99
C ASP A 10 12.11 21.14 6.94
N LEU A 11 11.67 20.30 6.01
CA LEU A 11 12.17 18.96 5.74
C LEU A 11 12.76 18.89 4.32
N ILE A 12 13.88 18.21 4.17
CA ILE A 12 14.47 17.87 2.89
C ILE A 12 14.66 16.36 2.84
N ALA A 13 14.17 15.73 1.77
CA ALA A 13 14.36 14.32 1.47
C ALA A 13 15.18 14.17 0.20
N GLY A 14 16.12 13.24 0.19
CA GLY A 14 16.91 13.00 -1.01
C GLY A 14 18.03 12.01 -0.81
N TYR A 15 18.81 11.89 -1.88
CA TYR A 15 19.96 11.01 -1.95
C TYR A 15 21.23 11.82 -1.68
N VAL A 16 22.09 11.30 -0.82
CA VAL A 16 23.41 11.87 -0.58
C VAL A 16 24.20 11.84 -1.89
N THR A 17 24.80 12.97 -2.28
CA THR A 17 25.72 13.06 -3.43
C THR A 17 27.16 13.23 -2.98
N SER A 18 27.38 14.00 -1.90
CA SER A 18 28.73 14.21 -1.32
C SER A 18 28.64 14.65 0.13
N TYR A 19 29.73 14.44 0.87
CA TYR A 19 29.96 14.99 2.19
C TYR A 19 31.34 15.67 2.24
N ASP A 20 31.35 16.92 2.66
CA ASP A 20 32.58 17.70 2.88
C ASP A 20 32.93 17.77 4.37
N ALA A 21 33.94 17.00 4.78
CA ALA A 21 34.37 16.95 6.17
C ALA A 21 35.06 18.25 6.65
N ALA A 22 35.55 19.12 5.74
CA ALA A 22 36.19 20.37 6.12
C ALA A 22 35.19 21.44 6.56
N THR A 23 34.01 21.45 5.95
CA THR A 23 32.92 22.39 6.25
C THR A 23 31.79 21.77 7.04
N ASP A 24 31.81 20.46 7.27
CA ASP A 24 30.74 19.63 7.88
C ASP A 24 29.37 19.77 7.18
N HIS A 25 29.40 19.75 5.84
CA HIS A 25 28.24 19.87 5.00
C HIS A 25 27.99 18.59 4.17
N VAL A 26 26.74 18.16 4.10
CA VAL A 26 26.29 17.09 3.21
C VAL A 26 25.44 17.68 2.09
N THR A 27 25.66 17.23 0.85
CA THR A 27 24.81 17.60 -0.29
C THR A 27 23.79 16.51 -0.53
N LEU A 28 22.50 16.88 -0.54
CA LEU A 28 21.38 16.03 -0.91
C LEU A 28 20.83 16.44 -2.26
N LYS A 29 20.53 15.44 -3.09
CA LYS A 29 19.79 15.59 -4.34
C LYS A 29 18.39 14.99 -4.20
N THR A 30 17.38 15.82 -4.35
CA THR A 30 15.98 15.39 -4.34
C THR A 30 15.64 14.57 -5.59
N SER A 31 14.51 13.86 -5.59
CA SER A 31 14.09 13.02 -6.71
C SER A 31 13.78 13.82 -8.00
N ASP A 32 13.53 15.13 -7.90
CA ASP A 32 13.39 16.04 -9.06
C ASP A 32 14.70 16.76 -9.46
N GLY A 33 15.81 16.35 -8.85
CA GLY A 33 17.15 16.80 -9.24
C GLY A 33 17.63 18.10 -8.58
N ARG A 34 16.86 18.72 -7.68
CA ARG A 34 17.34 19.89 -6.90
C ARG A 34 18.40 19.45 -5.90
N GLU A 35 19.41 20.28 -5.70
CA GLU A 35 20.48 20.02 -4.75
C GLU A 35 20.41 21.00 -3.57
N TYR A 36 20.61 20.46 -2.37
CA TYR A 36 20.63 21.20 -1.12
C TYR A 36 21.94 20.92 -0.38
N SER A 37 22.63 22.00 0.04
CA SER A 37 23.75 21.92 0.97
C SER A 37 23.22 22.02 2.40
N ILE A 38 23.48 21.00 3.20
CA ILE A 38 22.96 20.85 4.56
C ILE A 38 24.11 20.90 5.55
N GLY A 39 24.12 21.93 6.38
CA GLY A 39 25.09 22.12 7.44
C GLY A 39 24.75 21.26 8.67
N LEU A 40 25.80 20.67 9.27
CA LEU A 40 25.66 19.95 10.52
C LEU A 40 26.08 20.87 11.68
N THR A 41 25.35 20.79 12.78
CA THR A 41 25.61 21.55 14.00
C THR A 41 26.04 20.62 15.14
N PRO A 42 26.63 21.10 16.24
CA PRO A 42 26.94 20.25 17.38
C PRO A 42 25.72 19.57 18.03
N THR A 43 24.51 20.08 17.76
CA THR A 43 23.25 19.52 18.27
C THR A 43 22.51 18.69 17.24
N THR A 44 23.04 18.50 16.03
CA THR A 44 22.46 17.61 15.03
C THR A 44 22.55 16.16 15.52
N TYR A 45 21.44 15.46 15.53
CA TYR A 45 21.39 14.03 15.85
C TYR A 45 20.79 13.22 14.70
N ALA A 46 21.07 11.93 14.70
CA ALA A 46 20.61 11.03 13.65
C ALA A 46 20.06 9.72 14.20
N GLU A 47 19.09 9.17 13.49
CA GLU A 47 18.58 7.82 13.71
C GLU A 47 18.36 7.08 12.40
N ILE A 48 18.20 5.76 12.52
CA ILE A 48 17.70 4.90 11.44
C ILE A 48 16.19 4.70 11.65
N ILE A 49 15.42 4.70 10.57
CA ILE A 49 13.96 4.47 10.61
C ILE A 49 13.62 3.34 11.58
N ARG A 50 12.64 3.59 12.44
CA ARG A 50 12.09 2.67 13.43
C ARG A 50 10.74 2.14 12.98
N ASN A 51 10.43 0.89 13.33
CA ASN A 51 9.07 0.37 13.24
C ASN A 51 8.32 0.64 14.55
N LEU A 52 7.00 0.44 14.53
CA LEU A 52 6.18 0.44 15.75
C LEU A 52 6.73 -0.58 16.76
N GLY A 53 6.75 -0.18 18.03
CA GLY A 53 7.28 -1.01 19.13
C GLY A 53 8.81 -1.10 19.19
N GLU A 54 9.55 -0.45 18.29
CA GLU A 54 11.02 -0.42 18.34
C GLU A 54 11.54 0.81 19.10
N GLY A 55 12.61 0.59 19.88
CA GLY A 55 13.33 1.66 20.55
C GLY A 55 14.14 2.55 19.59
N PHE A 56 14.62 3.68 20.09
CA PHE A 56 15.45 4.63 19.35
C PHE A 56 16.69 3.94 18.78
N LYS A 57 16.90 4.05 17.46
CA LYS A 57 18.06 3.50 16.73
C LYS A 57 19.08 4.59 16.47
N ASN A 58 19.85 4.94 17.49
CA ASN A 58 20.86 6.01 17.42
C ASN A 58 21.87 5.77 16.28
N ALA A 59 22.03 6.77 15.42
CA ALA A 59 23.04 6.82 14.36
C ALA A 59 23.97 8.06 14.49
N SER A 60 23.82 8.87 15.53
CA SER A 60 24.53 10.15 15.68
C SER A 60 26.04 9.98 15.70
N ASP A 61 26.55 8.95 16.39
CA ASP A 61 28.01 8.72 16.55
C ASP A 61 28.68 8.36 15.21
N ASN A 62 27.95 7.68 14.32
CA ASN A 62 28.42 7.22 13.01
C ASN A 62 27.85 8.04 11.85
N MET A 63 27.09 9.08 12.12
CA MET A 63 26.33 9.86 11.13
C MET A 63 27.19 10.29 9.93
N ARG A 64 28.37 10.85 10.20
CA ARG A 64 29.27 11.35 9.16
C ARG A 64 29.81 10.23 8.25
N ALA A 65 30.08 9.06 8.80
CA ALA A 65 30.49 7.88 8.03
C ALA A 65 29.33 7.30 7.19
N MET A 66 28.09 7.63 7.56
CA MET A 66 26.91 7.19 6.83
C MET A 66 26.54 8.11 5.65
N PHE A 67 27.17 9.25 5.46
CA PHE A 67 26.92 10.11 4.29
C PHE A 67 27.63 9.58 3.03
N THR A 68 27.22 8.40 2.61
CA THR A 68 27.72 7.74 1.39
C THR A 68 26.85 8.06 0.19
N PRO A 69 27.44 8.34 -1.00
CA PRO A 69 26.68 8.65 -2.20
C PRO A 69 25.63 7.56 -2.52
N GLY A 70 24.41 7.98 -2.87
CA GLY A 70 23.29 7.11 -3.17
C GLY A 70 22.40 6.76 -1.98
N ARG A 71 22.79 7.08 -0.76
CA ARG A 71 21.98 6.81 0.44
C ARG A 71 20.81 7.78 0.55
N PHE A 72 19.61 7.25 0.72
CA PHE A 72 18.40 8.04 0.95
C PHE A 72 18.28 8.45 2.42
N MET A 73 17.99 9.71 2.67
CA MET A 73 17.78 10.24 4.02
C MET A 73 16.82 11.42 4.04
N PHE A 74 16.34 11.73 5.24
CA PHE A 74 15.64 12.97 5.56
C PHE A 74 16.52 13.85 6.43
N ALA A 75 16.48 15.16 6.18
CA ALA A 75 17.04 16.18 7.04
C ALA A 75 15.95 17.17 7.45
N TYR A 76 15.53 17.14 8.71
CA TYR A 76 14.70 18.17 9.32
C TYR A 76 15.60 19.24 9.95
N GLY A 77 15.34 20.49 9.66
CA GLY A 77 16.19 21.57 10.12
C GLY A 77 15.61 22.94 9.90
N VAL A 78 16.47 23.95 9.88
CA VAL A 78 16.08 25.36 9.79
C VAL A 78 16.80 26.04 8.64
N PHE A 79 16.01 26.70 7.79
CA PHE A 79 16.51 27.66 6.81
C PHE A 79 16.78 29.00 7.47
N TYR A 80 17.94 29.55 7.22
CA TYR A 80 18.36 30.87 7.66
C TYR A 80 18.59 31.82 6.48
N PRO A 81 18.16 33.09 6.57
CA PRO A 81 18.57 34.10 5.61
C PRO A 81 20.06 34.42 5.83
N ASP A 82 20.82 34.55 4.73
CA ASP A 82 22.21 34.94 4.75
C ASP A 82 22.36 36.39 4.26
N SER A 83 23.28 37.14 4.86
CA SER A 83 23.66 38.50 4.46
C SER A 83 24.21 38.59 3.02
N ALA A 84 24.67 37.46 2.44
CA ALA A 84 25.17 37.34 1.07
C ALA A 84 24.11 36.88 0.07
N SER A 85 22.83 36.89 0.41
CA SER A 85 21.71 36.37 -0.39
C SER A 85 21.75 34.86 -0.65
N LYS A 86 22.46 34.11 0.17
CA LYS A 86 22.40 32.65 0.22
C LYS A 86 21.34 32.22 1.25
N ILE A 87 20.74 31.07 1.02
CA ILE A 87 19.92 30.41 2.02
C ILE A 87 20.73 29.25 2.58
N GLU A 88 21.00 29.30 3.88
CA GLU A 88 21.68 28.21 4.59
C GLU A 88 20.63 27.32 5.29
N PHE A 89 20.91 26.02 5.32
CA PHE A 89 20.07 25.03 6.01
C PHE A 89 20.91 24.29 7.04
N ASP A 90 20.50 24.39 8.30
CA ASP A 90 21.11 23.66 9.41
C ASP A 90 20.24 22.49 9.81
N ALA A 91 20.73 21.27 9.64
CA ALA A 91 20.04 20.07 10.10
C ALA A 91 19.98 20.00 11.62
N LYS A 92 18.82 19.60 12.15
CA LYS A 92 18.61 19.28 13.56
C LYS A 92 18.42 17.79 13.77
N HIS A 93 17.67 17.14 12.89
CA HIS A 93 17.36 15.73 12.96
C HIS A 93 17.53 15.08 11.58
N ILE A 94 18.33 14.03 11.52
CA ILE A 94 18.57 13.24 10.31
C ILE A 94 17.99 11.84 10.51
N VAL A 95 17.23 11.35 9.51
CA VAL A 95 16.66 10.03 9.51
C VAL A 95 17.16 9.27 8.29
N PHE A 96 17.89 8.18 8.51
CA PHE A 96 18.35 7.30 7.45
C PHE A 96 17.31 6.19 7.18
N ALA A 97 17.02 5.90 5.91
CA ALA A 97 16.10 4.86 5.53
C ALA A 97 16.62 3.43 5.77
N GLY A 98 17.94 3.27 5.88
CA GLY A 98 18.58 1.99 6.13
C GLY A 98 20.04 2.13 6.60
N ARG A 99 20.68 0.97 6.83
CA ARG A 99 22.04 0.90 7.36
C ARG A 99 23.12 1.11 6.31
N SER A 100 22.81 0.91 5.04
CA SER A 100 23.70 1.14 3.90
C SER A 100 22.99 1.94 2.81
N GLU A 101 23.69 2.33 1.77
CA GLU A 101 23.17 3.07 0.62
C GLU A 101 22.17 2.26 -0.22
N THR A 102 22.21 0.93 -0.12
CA THR A 102 21.35 0.01 -0.90
C THR A 102 20.32 -0.72 -0.04
N SER A 103 20.34 -0.53 1.29
CA SER A 103 19.42 -1.21 2.21
C SER A 103 18.33 -0.27 2.73
N TYR A 104 17.13 -0.82 2.86
CA TYR A 104 15.98 -0.15 3.45
C TYR A 104 15.40 -1.01 4.56
N GLU A 105 15.15 -0.43 5.75
CA GLU A 105 14.66 -1.19 6.91
C GLU A 105 13.28 -1.85 6.61
N PHE A 106 12.43 -1.16 5.86
CA PHE A 106 11.10 -1.63 5.51
C PHE A 106 11.06 -2.68 4.37
N GLU A 107 12.20 -3.03 3.78
CA GLU A 107 12.31 -4.15 2.83
C GLU A 107 12.64 -5.48 3.53
N LYS A 108 12.88 -5.48 4.85
CA LYS A 108 13.05 -6.73 5.61
C LYS A 108 11.75 -7.54 5.57
N PRO A 109 11.83 -8.86 5.39
CA PRO A 109 10.65 -9.72 5.22
C PRO A 109 9.62 -9.64 6.35
N ASP A 110 10.07 -9.34 7.57
CA ASP A 110 9.24 -9.26 8.76
C ASP A 110 8.77 -7.83 9.13
N TRP A 111 9.20 -6.80 8.41
CA TRP A 111 8.91 -5.40 8.76
C TRP A 111 7.41 -5.10 8.83
N TRP A 112 6.69 -5.36 7.74
CA TRP A 112 5.26 -5.10 7.65
C TRP A 112 4.44 -6.05 8.51
N LEU A 113 4.94 -7.30 8.72
CA LEU A 113 4.33 -8.27 9.64
C LEU A 113 4.42 -7.83 11.09
N LYS A 114 5.53 -7.25 11.52
CA LYS A 114 5.69 -6.64 12.85
C LYS A 114 4.80 -5.41 13.00
N GLN A 115 4.73 -4.59 11.97
CA GLN A 115 3.91 -3.36 12.00
C GLN A 115 2.43 -3.68 12.14
N ILE A 116 1.90 -4.62 11.35
CA ILE A 116 0.48 -5.02 11.45
C ILE A 116 0.15 -5.62 12.82
N ASP A 117 1.06 -6.37 13.41
CA ASP A 117 0.91 -6.91 14.77
C ASP A 117 0.86 -5.80 15.84
N GLN A 118 1.73 -4.81 15.74
CA GLN A 118 1.72 -3.66 16.66
C GLN A 118 0.45 -2.81 16.51
N LEU A 119 -0.04 -2.61 15.28
CA LEU A 119 -1.32 -1.95 15.03
C LEU A 119 -2.48 -2.74 15.63
N GLY A 120 -2.49 -4.07 15.45
CA GLY A 120 -3.50 -4.93 16.05
C GLY A 120 -3.54 -4.83 17.56
N GLN A 121 -2.39 -4.90 18.22
CA GLN A 121 -2.27 -4.74 19.67
C GLN A 121 -2.74 -3.35 20.13
N PHE A 122 -2.35 -2.28 19.42
CA PHE A 122 -2.77 -0.93 19.72
C PHE A 122 -4.30 -0.79 19.71
N TYR A 123 -4.97 -1.24 18.63
CA TYR A 123 -6.42 -1.10 18.51
C TYR A 123 -7.21 -2.02 19.44
N VAL A 124 -6.72 -3.26 19.71
CA VAL A 124 -7.33 -4.12 20.74
C VAL A 124 -7.32 -3.42 22.11
N LYS A 125 -6.17 -2.87 22.49
CA LYS A 125 -6.02 -2.15 23.76
C LYS A 125 -6.85 -0.87 23.80
N SER A 126 -6.82 -0.08 22.73
CA SER A 126 -7.54 1.20 22.67
C SER A 126 -9.05 1.04 22.71
N GLN A 127 -9.60 0.01 22.08
CA GLN A 127 -11.05 -0.20 21.99
C GLN A 127 -11.60 -1.03 23.14
N PHE A 128 -10.85 -2.02 23.64
CA PHE A 128 -11.36 -3.02 24.58
C PHE A 128 -10.59 -3.05 25.92
N GLY A 129 -9.44 -2.35 26.01
CA GLY A 129 -8.60 -2.37 27.20
C GLY A 129 -7.97 -3.75 27.47
N ASP A 130 -7.84 -4.09 28.75
CA ASP A 130 -7.32 -5.40 29.20
C ASP A 130 -8.45 -6.44 29.43
N GLY A 131 -9.70 -6.06 29.14
CA GLY A 131 -10.87 -6.91 29.29
C GLY A 131 -11.13 -7.81 28.08
N PRO A 132 -12.24 -8.54 28.08
CA PRO A 132 -12.67 -9.30 26.92
C PRO A 132 -13.04 -8.36 25.77
N ILE A 133 -12.85 -8.82 24.54
CA ILE A 133 -13.29 -8.09 23.36
C ILE A 133 -14.81 -8.02 23.36
N ASP A 134 -15.35 -6.81 23.50
CA ASP A 134 -16.77 -6.52 23.50
C ASP A 134 -17.04 -5.21 22.75
N TYR A 135 -17.69 -5.30 21.59
CA TYR A 135 -17.98 -4.16 20.72
C TYR A 135 -19.04 -3.19 21.27
N ALA A 136 -19.76 -3.54 22.33
CA ALA A 136 -20.55 -2.55 23.09
C ALA A 136 -19.65 -1.41 23.63
N ASN A 137 -18.36 -1.71 23.88
CA ASN A 137 -17.36 -0.74 24.32
C ASN A 137 -16.68 0.01 23.17
N TYR A 138 -16.80 -0.44 21.93
CA TYR A 138 -16.20 0.25 20.78
C TYR A 138 -16.69 1.70 20.68
N ARG A 139 -15.79 2.59 20.29
CA ARG A 139 -16.11 4.00 19.99
C ARG A 139 -15.37 4.44 18.73
N THR A 140 -16.10 5.14 17.86
CA THR A 140 -15.56 5.66 16.59
C THR A 140 -14.40 6.62 16.85
N ASN A 141 -14.52 7.48 17.87
CA ASN A 141 -13.53 8.52 18.11
C ASN A 141 -12.53 8.14 19.20
N LEU A 142 -11.24 8.18 18.85
CA LEU A 142 -10.10 7.96 19.73
C LEU A 142 -9.22 9.22 19.77
N SER A 143 -8.69 9.53 20.95
CA SER A 143 -7.67 10.58 21.12
C SER A 143 -6.35 10.22 20.45
N SER A 144 -5.37 11.13 20.49
CA SER A 144 -4.01 10.88 20.01
C SER A 144 -3.29 9.75 20.77
N SER A 145 -3.68 9.50 22.05
CA SER A 145 -3.16 8.37 22.84
C SER A 145 -3.99 7.09 22.74
N GLY A 146 -5.03 7.07 21.89
CA GLY A 146 -5.91 5.91 21.72
C GLY A 146 -7.07 5.82 22.71
N ALA A 147 -7.27 6.78 23.61
CA ALA A 147 -8.40 6.79 24.53
C ALA A 147 -9.71 7.21 23.85
N HIS A 148 -10.84 6.68 24.29
CA HIS A 148 -12.17 7.09 23.82
C HIS A 148 -12.44 8.58 24.11
N THR A 149 -12.92 9.33 23.12
CA THR A 149 -13.16 10.78 23.25
C THR A 149 -14.61 11.20 23.19
N GLN A 150 -15.49 10.34 22.70
CA GLN A 150 -16.92 10.62 22.54
C GLN A 150 -17.80 9.61 23.27
N ASN A 151 -19.01 10.05 23.54
CA ASN A 151 -20.01 9.28 24.25
C ASN A 151 -20.92 8.55 23.27
N GLY A 152 -20.69 7.27 23.04
CA GLY A 152 -21.67 6.37 22.48
C GLY A 152 -21.69 6.20 20.98
N ARG A 153 -21.03 7.05 20.15
CA ARG A 153 -21.02 6.93 18.70
C ARG A 153 -20.26 5.68 18.24
N GLN A 154 -20.94 4.89 17.40
CA GLN A 154 -20.42 3.69 16.75
C GLN A 154 -20.86 3.71 15.28
N GLU A 155 -19.94 3.98 14.37
CA GLU A 155 -20.23 4.04 12.94
C GLU A 155 -19.94 2.70 12.27
N THR A 156 -20.82 2.30 11.36
CA THR A 156 -20.74 1.01 10.65
C THR A 156 -19.45 0.87 9.87
N ASP A 157 -19.11 1.87 9.08
CA ASP A 157 -17.94 1.80 8.23
C ASP A 157 -16.64 1.74 9.05
N THR A 158 -16.54 2.47 10.16
CA THR A 158 -15.35 2.47 11.01
C THR A 158 -15.17 1.16 11.78
N ILE A 159 -16.27 0.52 12.25
CA ILE A 159 -16.21 -0.82 12.82
C ILE A 159 -15.76 -1.82 11.76
N SER A 160 -16.40 -1.82 10.59
CA SER A 160 -16.06 -2.74 9.50
C SER A 160 -14.61 -2.57 9.03
N ARG A 161 -14.13 -1.36 8.92
CA ARG A 161 -12.73 -1.05 8.60
C ARG A 161 -11.75 -1.63 9.63
N LEU A 162 -12.08 -1.54 10.92
CA LEU A 162 -11.25 -2.13 11.97
C LEU A 162 -11.32 -3.66 11.97
N VAL A 163 -12.50 -4.24 11.73
CA VAL A 163 -12.69 -5.68 11.53
C VAL A 163 -11.86 -6.20 10.36
N TYR A 164 -11.83 -5.47 9.25
CA TYR A 164 -10.93 -5.77 8.12
C TYR A 164 -9.47 -5.81 8.56
N GLY A 165 -9.05 -4.82 9.36
CA GLY A 165 -7.69 -4.76 9.91
C GLY A 165 -7.35 -5.99 10.75
N PHE A 166 -8.21 -6.34 11.70
CA PHE A 166 -8.00 -7.52 12.54
C PHE A 166 -8.00 -8.83 11.74
N ALA A 167 -8.93 -8.99 10.79
CA ALA A 167 -8.93 -10.16 9.91
C ALA A 167 -7.65 -10.25 9.08
N SER A 168 -7.17 -9.12 8.52
CA SER A 168 -5.91 -9.07 7.79
C SER A 168 -4.70 -9.39 8.66
N ALA A 169 -4.68 -8.91 9.91
CA ALA A 169 -3.64 -9.25 10.88
C ALA A 169 -3.65 -10.76 11.21
N TYR A 170 -4.83 -11.36 11.38
CA TYR A 170 -4.92 -12.80 11.59
C TYR A 170 -4.37 -13.60 10.40
N LEU A 171 -4.73 -13.21 9.17
CA LEU A 171 -4.27 -13.90 7.96
C LEU A 171 -2.76 -14.04 7.88
N VAL A 172 -1.97 -13.10 8.43
CA VAL A 172 -0.50 -13.12 8.34
C VAL A 172 0.21 -13.41 9.66
N THR A 173 -0.49 -13.38 10.80
CA THR A 173 0.12 -13.65 12.12
C THR A 173 -0.39 -14.93 12.77
N GLY A 174 -1.60 -15.37 12.42
CA GLY A 174 -2.27 -16.50 13.05
C GLY A 174 -2.61 -16.30 14.53
N LYS A 175 -2.60 -15.06 15.05
CA LYS A 175 -2.90 -14.74 16.46
C LYS A 175 -4.40 -14.75 16.69
N ASP A 176 -4.90 -15.64 17.52
CA ASP A 176 -6.34 -15.89 17.72
C ASP A 176 -7.12 -14.66 18.24
N VAL A 177 -6.45 -13.75 18.98
CA VAL A 177 -7.05 -12.49 19.45
C VAL A 177 -7.58 -11.63 18.30
N TYR A 178 -6.89 -11.62 17.17
CA TYR A 178 -7.34 -10.83 16.00
C TYR A 178 -8.53 -11.48 15.31
N LEU A 179 -8.57 -12.80 15.22
CA LEU A 179 -9.76 -13.50 14.71
C LEU A 179 -10.96 -13.35 15.64
N GLU A 180 -10.74 -13.42 16.96
CA GLU A 180 -11.79 -13.14 17.95
C GLU A 180 -12.36 -11.74 17.74
N ALA A 181 -11.50 -10.73 17.59
CA ALA A 181 -11.93 -9.36 17.33
C ALA A 181 -12.67 -9.20 16.00
N ALA A 182 -12.23 -9.89 14.95
CA ALA A 182 -12.88 -9.88 13.65
C ALA A 182 -14.26 -10.56 13.69
N ASN A 183 -14.38 -11.74 14.31
CA ASN A 183 -15.63 -12.46 14.46
C ASN A 183 -16.66 -11.66 15.28
N LYS A 184 -16.29 -11.20 16.48
CA LYS A 184 -17.17 -10.43 17.37
C LYS A 184 -17.60 -9.10 16.74
N GLY A 185 -16.70 -8.43 16.00
CA GLY A 185 -17.05 -7.21 15.28
C GLY A 185 -18.02 -7.47 14.13
N THR A 186 -17.83 -8.56 13.40
CA THR A 186 -18.76 -8.99 12.34
C THR A 186 -20.14 -9.34 12.92
N GLU A 187 -20.19 -10.08 14.01
CA GLU A 187 -21.45 -10.39 14.72
C GLU A 187 -22.14 -9.10 15.20
N TYR A 188 -21.37 -8.19 15.80
CA TYR A 188 -21.90 -6.90 16.28
C TYR A 188 -22.49 -6.06 15.15
N LEU A 189 -21.81 -5.94 14.01
CA LEU A 189 -22.33 -5.26 12.82
C LEU A 189 -23.67 -5.88 12.37
N ARG A 190 -23.74 -7.21 12.33
CA ARG A 190 -24.94 -7.92 11.92
C ARG A 190 -26.11 -7.78 12.88
N ASP A 191 -25.86 -7.74 14.18
CA ASP A 191 -26.89 -7.68 15.21
C ASP A 191 -27.40 -6.26 15.48
N HIS A 192 -26.53 -5.25 15.34
CA HIS A 192 -26.82 -3.88 15.76
C HIS A 192 -26.93 -2.88 14.60
N LEU A 193 -26.29 -3.12 13.46
CA LEU A 193 -26.06 -2.09 12.44
C LEU A 193 -26.59 -2.47 11.05
N ARG A 194 -27.26 -3.61 10.89
CA ARG A 194 -27.89 -3.98 9.61
C ARG A 194 -29.41 -3.97 9.69
N PHE A 195 -30.03 -3.75 8.53
CA PHE A 195 -31.45 -4.00 8.29
C PHE A 195 -31.61 -5.04 7.20
N VAL A 196 -32.44 -6.05 7.48
CA VAL A 196 -32.75 -7.13 6.53
C VAL A 196 -34.16 -6.93 6.03
N ASP A 197 -34.32 -6.64 4.74
CA ASP A 197 -35.60 -6.67 4.05
C ASP A 197 -35.78 -8.01 3.35
N GLN A 198 -36.64 -8.85 3.91
CA GLN A 198 -36.92 -10.18 3.37
C GLN A 198 -37.80 -10.13 2.12
N ALA A 199 -38.62 -9.09 1.95
CA ALA A 199 -39.53 -8.98 0.81
C ALA A 199 -38.76 -8.66 -0.46
N ASP A 200 -37.76 -7.79 -0.34
CA ASP A 200 -36.90 -7.35 -1.43
C ASP A 200 -35.58 -8.14 -1.53
N ASP A 201 -35.36 -9.09 -0.59
CA ASP A 201 -34.11 -9.86 -0.47
C ASP A 201 -32.86 -9.00 -0.49
N ILE A 202 -32.86 -7.92 0.29
CA ILE A 202 -31.75 -6.98 0.45
C ILE A 202 -31.32 -6.83 1.90
N VAL A 203 -30.08 -6.41 2.08
CA VAL A 203 -29.53 -5.89 3.34
C VAL A 203 -28.98 -4.52 3.09
N TYR A 204 -29.32 -3.57 3.94
CA TYR A 204 -28.60 -2.31 4.03
C TYR A 204 -28.11 -2.08 5.45
N TRP A 205 -27.10 -1.21 5.59
CA TRP A 205 -26.41 -0.97 6.83
C TRP A 205 -26.72 0.46 7.31
N TYR A 206 -27.10 0.57 8.60
CA TYR A 206 -27.26 1.89 9.20
C TYR A 206 -25.93 2.66 9.15
N HIS A 207 -26.01 3.98 9.05
CA HIS A 207 -24.81 4.82 9.17
C HIS A 207 -24.11 4.59 10.52
N ALA A 208 -24.88 4.63 11.60
CA ALA A 208 -24.33 4.50 12.96
C ALA A 208 -25.37 4.05 13.97
N VAL A 209 -24.86 3.76 15.16
CA VAL A 209 -25.64 3.60 16.40
C VAL A 209 -25.05 4.53 17.46
N ASP A 210 -25.91 5.24 18.17
CA ASP A 210 -25.54 5.97 19.40
C ASP A 210 -25.96 5.15 20.62
N ILE A 211 -24.97 4.75 21.44
CA ILE A 211 -25.22 4.10 22.72
C ILE A 211 -25.48 5.18 23.78
N LYS A 212 -26.66 5.16 24.35
CA LYS A 212 -27.07 6.11 25.38
C LYS A 212 -26.59 5.71 26.77
N ALA A 213 -26.55 6.64 27.71
CA ALA A 213 -26.10 6.40 29.07
C ALA A 213 -26.91 5.31 29.82
N ASN A 214 -28.17 5.06 29.42
CA ASN A 214 -29.00 4.00 29.95
C ASN A 214 -28.84 2.64 29.26
N GLY A 215 -27.88 2.51 28.36
CA GLY A 215 -27.64 1.32 27.54
C GLY A 215 -28.59 1.16 26.34
N GLY A 216 -29.50 2.13 26.11
CA GLY A 216 -30.37 2.12 24.94
C GLY A 216 -29.62 2.51 23.65
N GLU A 217 -30.08 1.99 22.52
CA GLU A 217 -29.52 2.26 21.20
C GLU A 217 -30.41 3.21 20.40
N GLN A 218 -29.79 4.15 19.71
CA GLN A 218 -30.46 4.97 18.71
C GLN A 218 -29.83 4.69 17.35
N LYS A 219 -30.59 4.10 16.45
CA LYS A 219 -30.18 3.87 15.07
C LYS A 219 -30.14 5.19 14.30
N ILE A 220 -29.09 5.38 13.51
CA ILE A 220 -28.92 6.51 12.60
C ILE A 220 -28.88 5.92 11.20
N LEU A 221 -29.95 6.15 10.43
CA LEU A 221 -30.16 5.51 9.13
C LEU A 221 -29.24 6.11 8.06
N ALA A 222 -29.30 7.43 7.92
CA ALA A 222 -28.61 8.17 6.86
C ALA A 222 -27.29 8.76 7.37
N SER A 223 -26.38 9.02 6.44
CA SER A 223 -25.11 9.67 6.75
C SER A 223 -25.31 11.06 7.34
N GLU A 224 -24.49 11.43 8.32
CA GLU A 224 -24.45 12.77 8.92
C GLU A 224 -23.31 13.62 8.37
N PHE A 225 -22.54 13.09 7.40
CA PHE A 225 -21.39 13.81 6.85
C PHE A 225 -21.76 14.78 5.73
N GLY A 226 -21.01 15.87 5.66
CA GLY A 226 -21.29 17.05 4.85
C GLY A 226 -21.64 16.78 3.39
N ASP A 227 -20.88 15.92 2.71
CA ASP A 227 -21.14 15.61 1.30
C ASP A 227 -22.25 14.58 1.12
N ASP A 228 -22.44 13.70 2.08
CA ASP A 228 -23.35 12.57 2.08
C ASP A 228 -24.57 12.79 2.99
N TYR A 229 -24.70 14.00 3.55
CA TYR A 229 -25.70 14.33 4.56
C TYR A 229 -27.11 13.95 4.14
N ASP A 230 -27.83 13.27 5.02
CA ASP A 230 -29.20 12.81 4.87
C ASP A 230 -29.44 11.88 3.66
N ALA A 231 -28.39 11.18 3.22
CA ALA A 231 -28.44 10.20 2.14
C ALA A 231 -27.90 8.84 2.58
N LEU A 232 -28.15 7.80 1.78
CA LEU A 232 -27.44 6.52 1.86
C LEU A 232 -26.36 6.50 0.76
N PRO A 233 -25.09 6.78 1.09
CA PRO A 233 -24.03 6.71 0.11
C PRO A 233 -23.65 5.24 -0.15
N CYS A 234 -23.45 4.89 -1.42
CA CYS A 234 -22.95 3.56 -1.82
C CYS A 234 -21.60 3.26 -1.16
N TYR A 235 -20.77 4.26 -0.98
CA TYR A 235 -19.50 4.22 -0.29
C TYR A 235 -19.58 3.58 1.11
N GLU A 236 -20.52 4.02 1.97
CA GLU A 236 -20.66 3.44 3.32
C GLU A 236 -21.16 1.99 3.26
N GLN A 237 -22.06 1.66 2.32
CA GLN A 237 -22.53 0.30 2.12
C GLN A 237 -21.42 -0.65 1.62
N ILE A 238 -20.51 -0.15 0.79
CA ILE A 238 -19.32 -0.88 0.35
C ILE A 238 -18.40 -1.17 1.55
N TYR A 239 -18.10 -0.17 2.35
CA TYR A 239 -17.21 -0.37 3.49
C TYR A 239 -17.84 -1.16 4.62
N ALA A 240 -19.15 -1.17 4.76
CA ALA A 240 -19.84 -2.08 5.68
C ALA A 240 -19.53 -3.56 5.40
N LEU A 241 -19.24 -3.90 4.15
CA LEU A 241 -18.87 -5.26 3.73
C LEU A 241 -17.36 -5.57 3.90
N ALA A 242 -16.49 -4.59 3.96
CA ALA A 242 -15.04 -4.81 3.94
C ALA A 242 -14.57 -5.76 5.05
N GLY A 243 -14.96 -5.50 6.29
CA GLY A 243 -14.60 -6.32 7.45
C GLY A 243 -15.25 -7.71 7.43
N PRO A 244 -16.58 -7.80 7.31
CA PRO A 244 -17.26 -9.10 7.22
C PRO A 244 -16.74 -9.99 6.10
N VAL A 245 -16.48 -9.45 4.90
CA VAL A 245 -15.96 -10.24 3.78
C VAL A 245 -14.53 -10.72 4.03
N GLN A 246 -13.66 -9.90 4.64
CA GLN A 246 -12.33 -10.35 5.02
C GLN A 246 -12.38 -11.45 6.10
N THR A 247 -13.35 -11.38 7.02
CA THR A 247 -13.63 -12.43 8.01
C THR A 247 -14.16 -13.70 7.33
N TYR A 248 -15.07 -13.55 6.35
CA TYR A 248 -15.56 -14.67 5.54
C TYR A 248 -14.41 -15.41 4.83
N ARG A 249 -13.45 -14.68 4.30
CA ARG A 249 -12.26 -15.26 3.65
C ARG A 249 -11.47 -16.20 4.57
N ILE A 250 -11.51 -15.95 5.87
CA ILE A 250 -10.84 -16.80 6.89
C ILE A 250 -11.70 -17.97 7.30
N THR A 251 -13.01 -17.74 7.47
CA THR A 251 -13.93 -18.66 8.16
C THR A 251 -14.87 -19.42 7.22
N GLY A 252 -15.22 -18.84 6.08
CA GLY A 252 -16.25 -19.39 5.19
C GLY A 252 -17.66 -19.36 5.78
N ASP A 253 -17.94 -18.50 6.78
CA ASP A 253 -19.24 -18.41 7.44
C ASP A 253 -20.34 -18.01 6.45
N LYS A 254 -21.26 -18.94 6.22
CA LYS A 254 -22.37 -18.78 5.26
C LYS A 254 -23.28 -17.59 5.56
N ALA A 255 -23.43 -17.23 6.83
CA ALA A 255 -24.27 -16.11 7.21
C ALA A 255 -23.68 -14.77 6.77
N ILE A 256 -22.35 -14.64 6.77
CA ILE A 256 -21.64 -13.46 6.21
C ILE A 256 -21.84 -13.40 4.69
N TYR A 257 -21.68 -14.53 4.02
CA TYR A 257 -21.88 -14.60 2.57
C TYR A 257 -23.29 -14.18 2.18
N GLU A 258 -24.31 -14.65 2.91
CA GLU A 258 -25.71 -14.33 2.65
C GLU A 258 -26.00 -12.83 2.84
N ASP A 259 -25.48 -12.20 3.89
CA ASP A 259 -25.60 -10.75 4.08
C ASP A 259 -24.91 -9.98 2.97
N THR A 260 -23.73 -10.45 2.54
CA THR A 260 -22.98 -9.84 1.42
C THR A 260 -23.75 -9.94 0.12
N ARG A 261 -24.31 -11.11 -0.21
CA ARG A 261 -25.14 -11.32 -1.39
C ARG A 261 -26.35 -10.38 -1.40
N ARG A 262 -27.03 -10.25 -0.27
CA ARG A 262 -28.18 -9.34 -0.13
C ARG A 262 -27.79 -7.86 -0.23
N THR A 263 -26.60 -7.48 0.24
CA THR A 263 -26.09 -6.12 0.04
C THR A 263 -25.73 -5.86 -1.43
N ILE A 264 -25.18 -6.86 -2.13
CA ILE A 264 -24.97 -6.78 -3.59
C ILE A 264 -26.31 -6.65 -4.34
N ASN A 265 -27.38 -7.33 -3.86
CA ASN A 265 -28.73 -7.13 -4.40
C ASN A 265 -29.21 -5.68 -4.22
N LEU A 266 -28.93 -5.05 -3.06
CA LEU A 266 -29.19 -3.63 -2.86
C LEU A 266 -28.48 -2.78 -3.92
N PHE A 267 -27.19 -3.03 -4.19
CA PHE A 267 -26.44 -2.30 -5.23
C PHE A 267 -27.07 -2.46 -6.60
N ASN A 268 -27.35 -3.68 -7.00
CA ASN A 268 -27.89 -3.97 -8.33
C ASN A 268 -29.32 -3.49 -8.53
N ARG A 269 -30.11 -3.38 -7.47
CA ARG A 269 -31.52 -2.99 -7.55
C ARG A 269 -31.72 -1.48 -7.44
N TYR A 270 -30.99 -0.80 -6.55
CA TYR A 270 -31.27 0.59 -6.20
C TYR A 270 -30.17 1.58 -6.58
N TYR A 271 -28.91 1.12 -6.66
CA TYR A 271 -27.81 1.99 -7.07
C TYR A 271 -27.47 1.85 -8.55
N LYS A 272 -27.67 0.69 -9.16
CA LYS A 272 -27.33 0.48 -10.56
C LYS A 272 -28.27 1.24 -11.48
N ASP A 273 -27.68 2.02 -12.41
CA ASP A 273 -28.44 2.62 -13.49
C ASP A 273 -28.86 1.53 -14.50
N GLN A 274 -30.18 1.32 -14.60
CA GLN A 274 -30.77 0.34 -15.52
C GLN A 274 -30.90 0.87 -16.95
N SER A 275 -30.59 2.14 -17.20
CA SER A 275 -30.57 2.72 -18.53
C SER A 275 -29.38 2.20 -19.37
N PRO A 276 -29.36 2.43 -20.70
CA PRO A 276 -28.19 2.10 -21.51
C PRO A 276 -26.90 2.81 -21.11
N ALA A 277 -26.95 3.91 -20.36
CA ALA A 277 -25.79 4.61 -19.84
C ALA A 277 -25.04 3.78 -18.80
N GLY A 278 -25.74 2.94 -18.02
CA GLY A 278 -25.15 2.06 -17.05
C GLY A 278 -24.41 2.77 -15.91
N GLY A 279 -23.60 2.03 -15.17
CA GLY A 279 -22.89 2.52 -13.99
C GLY A 279 -23.71 2.43 -12.72
N TYR A 280 -23.18 3.03 -11.65
CA TYR A 280 -23.80 3.04 -10.34
C TYR A 280 -23.94 4.47 -9.84
N TYR A 281 -25.11 4.79 -9.29
CA TYR A 281 -25.32 6.05 -8.58
C TYR A 281 -24.57 6.06 -7.24
N SER A 282 -24.06 7.21 -6.86
CA SER A 282 -23.31 7.37 -5.62
C SER A 282 -24.20 7.37 -4.37
N HIS A 283 -25.43 7.83 -4.49
CA HIS A 283 -26.38 8.02 -3.37
C HIS A 283 -27.78 7.60 -3.74
N ILE A 284 -28.52 7.15 -2.75
CA ILE A 284 -29.96 6.95 -2.81
C ILE A 284 -30.64 7.62 -1.61
N ASP A 285 -31.89 8.02 -1.78
CA ASP A 285 -32.74 8.51 -0.70
C ASP A 285 -32.98 7.42 0.35
N PRO A 286 -32.76 7.67 1.63
CA PRO A 286 -32.86 6.65 2.68
C PRO A 286 -34.29 6.12 2.90
N ILE A 287 -35.30 6.85 2.45
CA ILE A 287 -36.72 6.46 2.62
C ILE A 287 -37.26 5.84 1.34
N MET A 288 -36.99 6.48 0.20
CA MET A 288 -37.55 6.06 -1.09
C MET A 288 -36.68 5.02 -1.81
N LEU A 289 -35.44 4.85 -1.39
CA LEU A 289 -34.39 4.04 -2.04
C LEU A 289 -34.25 4.40 -3.54
N ASP A 290 -34.31 5.70 -3.85
CA ASP A 290 -34.31 6.21 -5.21
C ASP A 290 -33.17 7.22 -5.39
N ALA A 291 -32.33 7.00 -6.41
CA ALA A 291 -31.24 7.89 -6.78
C ALA A 291 -31.70 9.21 -7.42
N HIS A 292 -32.95 9.27 -7.90
CA HIS A 292 -33.54 10.44 -8.54
C HIS A 292 -34.43 11.27 -7.61
N SER A 293 -34.53 10.91 -6.33
CA SER A 293 -35.30 11.66 -5.33
C SER A 293 -34.82 13.10 -5.22
N GLU A 294 -35.73 14.04 -5.14
CA GLU A 294 -35.42 15.47 -4.95
C GLU A 294 -34.78 15.76 -3.59
N ASN A 295 -35.03 14.89 -2.59
CA ASN A 295 -34.45 15.01 -1.26
C ASN A 295 -32.90 14.91 -1.27
N LEU A 296 -32.33 14.22 -2.27
CA LEU A 296 -30.87 14.10 -2.42
C LEU A 296 -30.19 15.42 -2.83
N GLY A 297 -30.94 16.43 -3.27
CA GLY A 297 -30.38 17.73 -3.64
C GLY A 297 -29.26 17.61 -4.66
N ARG A 298 -28.05 18.04 -4.29
CA ARG A 298 -26.86 18.00 -5.15
C ARG A 298 -26.34 16.59 -5.46
N ASN A 299 -26.73 15.59 -4.68
CA ASN A 299 -26.34 14.19 -4.90
C ASN A 299 -27.33 13.43 -5.79
N ARG A 300 -28.43 14.06 -6.18
CA ARG A 300 -29.45 13.48 -7.07
C ARG A 300 -28.86 13.08 -8.41
N ALA A 301 -29.04 11.81 -8.77
CA ALA A 301 -28.60 11.22 -10.04
C ALA A 301 -27.10 11.49 -10.36
N ARG A 302 -26.24 11.32 -9.36
CA ARG A 302 -24.78 11.43 -9.54
C ARG A 302 -24.15 10.06 -9.57
N LYS A 303 -23.21 9.86 -10.49
CA LYS A 303 -22.43 8.62 -10.65
C LYS A 303 -21.04 8.76 -10.05
N ASN A 304 -20.61 7.72 -9.41
CA ASN A 304 -19.27 7.41 -8.90
C ASN A 304 -18.73 8.30 -7.77
N TRP A 305 -19.36 9.34 -7.36
CA TRP A 305 -18.78 10.12 -6.26
C TRP A 305 -18.64 9.31 -4.97
N ASN A 306 -17.38 9.07 -4.51
CA ASN A 306 -17.06 8.21 -3.36
C ASN A 306 -17.86 6.90 -3.34
N SER A 307 -17.96 6.23 -4.47
CA SER A 307 -18.87 5.08 -4.59
C SER A 307 -18.22 3.84 -5.18
N VAL A 308 -18.86 3.21 -6.17
CA VAL A 308 -18.52 1.87 -6.61
C VAL A 308 -17.13 1.78 -7.24
N GLY A 309 -16.71 2.78 -8.04
CA GLY A 309 -15.54 2.66 -8.91
C GLY A 309 -14.26 2.27 -8.19
N ASP A 310 -13.71 3.20 -7.44
CA ASP A 310 -12.41 3.02 -6.79
C ASP A 310 -12.50 2.37 -5.40
N HIS A 311 -13.71 2.22 -4.83
CA HIS A 311 -13.92 1.64 -3.50
C HIS A 311 -14.46 0.21 -3.49
N ALA A 312 -15.20 -0.24 -4.51
CA ALA A 312 -15.71 -1.61 -4.59
C ALA A 312 -14.64 -2.70 -4.36
N PRO A 313 -13.38 -2.53 -4.79
CA PRO A 313 -12.31 -3.49 -4.51
C PRO A 313 -12.11 -3.81 -3.02
N ALA A 314 -12.48 -2.91 -2.11
CA ALA A 314 -12.32 -3.11 -0.67
C ALA A 314 -12.98 -4.38 -0.13
N TYR A 315 -14.11 -4.79 -0.73
CA TYR A 315 -14.73 -6.07 -0.38
C TYR A 315 -14.74 -7.05 -1.56
N LEU A 316 -14.95 -6.58 -2.79
CA LEU A 316 -15.27 -7.43 -3.93
C LEU A 316 -14.09 -8.30 -4.37
N ILE A 317 -12.86 -7.80 -4.28
CA ILE A 317 -11.66 -8.59 -4.52
C ILE A 317 -11.55 -9.71 -3.47
N ASN A 318 -11.73 -9.39 -2.19
CA ASN A 318 -11.65 -10.39 -1.12
C ASN A 318 -12.78 -11.43 -1.21
N LEU A 319 -13.96 -11.02 -1.67
CA LEU A 319 -15.07 -11.93 -1.93
C LEU A 319 -14.73 -12.90 -3.07
N TRP A 320 -14.19 -12.40 -4.18
CA TRP A 320 -13.72 -13.23 -5.28
C TRP A 320 -12.58 -14.18 -4.84
N LEU A 321 -11.61 -13.69 -4.09
CA LEU A 321 -10.50 -14.51 -3.55
C LEU A 321 -11.02 -15.68 -2.69
N ALA A 322 -12.10 -15.46 -1.95
CA ALA A 322 -12.70 -16.48 -1.09
C ALA A 322 -13.56 -17.48 -1.85
N THR A 323 -14.29 -17.03 -2.89
CA THR A 323 -15.30 -17.85 -3.58
C THR A 323 -14.84 -18.40 -4.92
N GLY A 324 -14.05 -17.63 -5.67
CA GLY A 324 -13.71 -17.91 -7.07
C GLY A 324 -14.91 -17.80 -8.02
N GLU A 325 -16.02 -17.23 -7.59
CA GLU A 325 -17.24 -17.15 -8.38
C GLU A 325 -17.12 -16.16 -9.53
N LYS A 326 -17.57 -16.60 -10.71
CA LYS A 326 -17.48 -15.81 -11.94
C LYS A 326 -18.25 -14.48 -11.84
N GLU A 327 -19.39 -14.46 -11.18
CA GLU A 327 -20.20 -13.24 -11.05
C GLU A 327 -19.45 -12.10 -10.33
N HIS A 328 -18.57 -12.41 -9.38
CA HIS A 328 -17.74 -11.42 -8.70
C HIS A 328 -16.60 -10.91 -9.59
N ALA A 329 -16.02 -11.80 -10.39
CA ALA A 329 -15.05 -11.40 -11.41
C ALA A 329 -15.69 -10.50 -12.49
N ASP A 330 -16.88 -10.84 -12.95
CA ASP A 330 -17.64 -10.06 -13.92
C ASP A 330 -18.02 -8.68 -13.36
N PHE A 331 -18.36 -8.58 -12.08
CA PHE A 331 -18.65 -7.31 -11.42
C PHE A 331 -17.38 -6.43 -11.29
N LEU A 332 -16.25 -7.04 -10.92
CA LEU A 332 -14.96 -6.36 -10.91
C LEU A 332 -14.61 -5.84 -12.32
N GLU A 333 -14.71 -6.69 -13.33
CA GLU A 333 -14.44 -6.32 -14.72
C GLU A 333 -15.32 -5.14 -15.17
N TYR A 334 -16.63 -5.23 -14.94
CA TYR A 334 -17.57 -4.14 -15.25
C TYR A 334 -17.17 -2.82 -14.55
N THR A 335 -16.77 -2.89 -13.28
CA THR A 335 -16.34 -1.73 -12.51
C THR A 335 -15.11 -1.07 -13.13
N PHE A 336 -14.10 -1.86 -13.48
CA PHE A 336 -12.84 -1.32 -14.02
C PHE A 336 -12.94 -0.93 -15.49
N ASP A 337 -13.79 -1.56 -16.27
CA ASP A 337 -14.14 -1.10 -17.62
C ASP A 337 -14.79 0.28 -17.55
N THR A 338 -15.72 0.48 -16.63
CA THR A 338 -16.37 1.78 -16.39
C THR A 338 -15.35 2.88 -16.01
N ILE A 339 -14.37 2.55 -15.15
CA ILE A 339 -13.30 3.46 -14.79
C ILE A 339 -12.44 3.79 -16.01
N ALA A 340 -12.00 2.78 -16.75
CA ALA A 340 -11.12 2.98 -17.90
C ALA A 340 -11.78 3.80 -19.01
N GLU A 341 -13.10 3.66 -19.18
CA GLU A 341 -13.87 4.38 -20.20
C GLU A 341 -14.16 5.83 -19.82
N HIS A 342 -14.58 6.10 -18.58
CA HIS A 342 -15.18 7.40 -18.22
C HIS A 342 -14.28 8.32 -17.39
N PHE A 343 -13.33 7.78 -16.59
CA PHE A 343 -12.55 8.60 -15.66
C PHE A 343 -11.39 9.38 -16.29
N PRO A 344 -10.70 8.92 -17.35
CA PRO A 344 -9.62 9.69 -17.96
C PRO A 344 -10.09 11.06 -18.47
N ASP A 345 -9.34 12.12 -18.11
CA ASP A 345 -9.62 13.50 -18.51
C ASP A 345 -8.31 14.26 -18.82
N TYR A 346 -7.34 13.56 -19.40
CA TYR A 346 -5.97 14.06 -19.58
C TYR A 346 -5.84 15.23 -20.57
N GLU A 347 -6.90 15.57 -21.30
CA GLU A 347 -6.95 16.79 -22.09
C GLU A 347 -7.08 18.05 -21.19
N ASN A 348 -7.68 17.92 -20.01
CA ASN A 348 -7.98 19.03 -19.11
C ASN A 348 -7.17 19.00 -17.80
N SER A 349 -6.74 17.81 -17.35
CA SER A 349 -6.14 17.64 -16.04
C SER A 349 -5.19 16.43 -16.01
N PRO A 350 -4.11 16.45 -15.20
CA PRO A 350 -3.32 15.25 -14.90
C PRO A 350 -4.05 14.25 -14.00
N PHE A 351 -5.19 14.64 -13.40
CA PHE A 351 -5.99 13.80 -12.51
C PHE A 351 -7.26 13.33 -13.22
N VAL A 352 -7.74 12.15 -12.86
CA VAL A 352 -9.01 11.61 -13.36
C VAL A 352 -10.20 12.49 -12.93
N GLN A 353 -11.28 12.40 -13.67
CA GLN A 353 -12.60 12.91 -13.26
C GLN A 353 -13.31 11.83 -12.45
N GLU A 354 -13.94 12.20 -11.33
CA GLU A 354 -14.54 11.21 -10.42
C GLU A 354 -16.05 11.38 -10.24
N LYS A 355 -16.62 12.51 -10.62
CA LYS A 355 -18.04 12.82 -10.44
C LYS A 355 -18.73 13.14 -11.76
N PHE A 356 -19.87 12.49 -11.99
CA PHE A 356 -20.60 12.56 -13.25
C PHE A 356 -22.11 12.71 -13.02
N PHE A 357 -22.79 13.27 -14.00
CA PHE A 357 -24.23 13.16 -14.15
C PHE A 357 -24.61 11.74 -14.63
N ASP A 358 -25.89 11.44 -14.68
CA ASP A 358 -26.43 10.14 -15.09
C ASP A 358 -26.08 9.73 -16.53
N ASP A 359 -25.81 10.68 -17.41
CA ASP A 359 -25.38 10.51 -18.80
C ASP A 359 -23.85 10.46 -18.97
N TRP A 360 -23.09 10.36 -17.88
CA TRP A 360 -21.62 10.42 -17.83
C TRP A 360 -21.00 11.77 -18.21
N SER A 361 -21.80 12.81 -18.43
CA SER A 361 -21.22 14.16 -18.51
C SER A 361 -20.60 14.56 -17.17
N LYS A 362 -19.50 15.34 -17.25
CA LYS A 362 -18.71 15.72 -16.07
C LYS A 362 -19.49 16.68 -15.19
N ASP A 363 -19.66 16.37 -13.91
CA ASP A 363 -20.22 17.31 -12.95
C ASP A 363 -19.14 18.26 -12.44
N GLN A 364 -19.17 19.47 -12.93
CA GLN A 364 -18.30 20.58 -12.52
C GLN A 364 -19.10 21.73 -11.90
N SER A 365 -20.33 21.47 -11.50
CA SER A 365 -21.26 22.48 -10.99
C SER A 365 -21.17 22.71 -9.47
N TRP A 366 -20.43 21.89 -8.75
CA TRP A 366 -20.44 21.89 -7.30
C TRP A 366 -19.12 22.35 -6.66
N GLY A 367 -18.96 23.65 -6.54
CA GLY A 367 -17.91 24.31 -5.74
C GLY A 367 -16.53 23.66 -5.78
N TRP A 368 -15.89 23.61 -4.66
CA TRP A 368 -14.54 23.06 -4.52
C TRP A 368 -14.41 21.55 -4.84
N GLN A 369 -15.51 20.82 -4.83
CA GLN A 369 -15.54 19.39 -5.12
C GLN A 369 -15.21 19.05 -6.59
N GLN A 370 -15.52 19.94 -7.53
CA GLN A 370 -15.34 19.72 -8.96
C GLN A 370 -13.91 19.91 -9.42
N ASN A 371 -13.18 20.80 -8.75
CA ASN A 371 -11.78 21.08 -9.07
C ASN A 371 -10.82 20.39 -8.10
N ARG A 372 -11.18 19.18 -7.63
CA ARG A 372 -10.34 18.40 -6.74
C ARG A 372 -9.60 17.30 -7.50
N GLY A 373 -8.27 17.31 -7.39
CA GLY A 373 -7.40 16.20 -7.71
C GLY A 373 -7.09 15.44 -6.41
N VAL A 374 -7.71 14.28 -6.23
CA VAL A 374 -7.44 13.41 -5.08
C VAL A 374 -6.29 12.49 -5.45
N VAL A 375 -5.11 12.78 -4.94
CA VAL A 375 -3.87 12.09 -5.33
C VAL A 375 -3.98 10.59 -5.06
N GLY A 376 -4.45 10.22 -3.88
CA GLY A 376 -4.61 8.83 -3.50
C GLY A 376 -5.63 8.06 -4.34
N HIS A 377 -6.73 8.66 -4.79
CA HIS A 377 -7.69 7.97 -5.67
C HIS A 377 -7.08 7.63 -7.03
N ASN A 378 -6.30 8.54 -7.62
CA ASN A 378 -5.56 8.25 -8.85
C ASN A 378 -4.62 7.06 -8.65
N LEU A 379 -3.81 7.08 -7.59
CA LEU A 379 -2.87 6.01 -7.27
C LEU A 379 -3.60 4.68 -6.97
N LYS A 380 -4.74 4.74 -6.27
CA LYS A 380 -5.60 3.56 -5.98
C LYS A 380 -6.14 2.92 -7.26
N ILE A 381 -6.60 3.71 -8.20
CA ILE A 381 -7.02 3.23 -9.52
C ILE A 381 -5.86 2.52 -10.21
N SER A 382 -4.66 3.10 -10.22
CA SER A 382 -3.49 2.54 -10.87
C SER A 382 -3.16 1.11 -10.38
N TRP A 383 -3.01 0.91 -9.08
CA TRP A 383 -2.64 -0.41 -8.59
C TRP A 383 -3.78 -1.43 -8.64
N ASN A 384 -5.04 -1.02 -8.51
CA ASN A 384 -6.17 -1.91 -8.71
C ASN A 384 -6.34 -2.35 -10.16
N LEU A 385 -6.07 -1.48 -11.14
CA LEU A 385 -6.02 -1.87 -12.56
C LEU A 385 -4.96 -2.94 -12.82
N MET A 386 -3.83 -2.91 -12.14
CA MET A 386 -2.81 -3.96 -12.26
C MET A 386 -3.27 -5.29 -11.67
N ARG A 387 -3.98 -5.25 -10.53
CA ARG A 387 -4.64 -6.45 -9.97
C ARG A 387 -5.66 -7.01 -10.97
N MET A 388 -6.49 -6.15 -11.54
CA MET A 388 -7.47 -6.54 -12.57
C MET A 388 -6.82 -7.11 -13.82
N ASN A 389 -5.69 -6.55 -14.27
CA ASN A 389 -4.94 -7.11 -15.40
C ASN A 389 -4.42 -8.52 -15.11
N SER A 390 -4.11 -8.84 -13.84
CA SER A 390 -3.73 -10.21 -13.45
C SER A 390 -4.94 -11.16 -13.43
N LEU A 391 -6.17 -10.65 -13.25
CA LEU A 391 -7.40 -11.43 -13.28
C LEU A 391 -7.98 -11.58 -14.71
N VAL A 392 -8.16 -10.45 -15.39
CA VAL A 392 -8.69 -10.35 -16.77
C VAL A 392 -7.74 -9.43 -17.55
N PRO A 393 -6.75 -9.99 -18.26
CA PRO A 393 -5.75 -9.19 -18.97
C PRO A 393 -6.37 -8.27 -20.03
N LYS A 394 -6.17 -6.95 -19.88
CA LYS A 394 -6.60 -5.93 -20.83
C LYS A 394 -5.53 -4.86 -21.00
N LYS A 395 -5.24 -4.51 -22.26
CA LYS A 395 -4.24 -3.51 -22.60
C LYS A 395 -4.57 -2.13 -22.00
N GLU A 396 -5.83 -1.74 -22.06
CA GLU A 396 -6.35 -0.48 -21.51
C GLU A 396 -6.15 -0.35 -20.00
N TYR A 397 -6.17 -1.45 -19.25
CA TYR A 397 -5.89 -1.45 -17.81
C TYR A 397 -4.42 -1.08 -17.54
N VAL A 398 -3.51 -1.69 -18.28
CA VAL A 398 -2.06 -1.39 -18.16
C VAL A 398 -1.77 0.04 -18.60
N GLU A 399 -2.33 0.47 -19.75
CA GLU A 399 -2.11 1.82 -20.28
C GLU A 399 -2.58 2.91 -19.33
N LEU A 400 -3.75 2.75 -18.72
CA LEU A 400 -4.26 3.72 -17.74
C LEU A 400 -3.46 3.69 -16.45
N ALA A 401 -3.15 2.50 -15.93
CA ALA A 401 -2.33 2.35 -14.72
C ALA A 401 -0.96 3.02 -14.87
N GLU A 402 -0.27 2.79 -15.97
CA GLU A 402 1.03 3.41 -16.26
C GLU A 402 0.92 4.91 -16.53
N LYS A 403 -0.15 5.35 -17.21
CA LYS A 403 -0.40 6.80 -17.41
C LYS A 403 -0.51 7.54 -16.08
N ILE A 404 -1.24 6.98 -15.12
CA ILE A 404 -1.34 7.52 -13.77
C ILE A 404 0.03 7.50 -13.08
N ALA A 405 0.72 6.36 -13.11
CA ALA A 405 2.00 6.17 -12.44
C ALA A 405 3.10 7.13 -12.92
N VAL A 406 3.12 7.44 -14.21
CA VAL A 406 4.08 8.40 -14.79
C VAL A 406 3.71 9.85 -14.47
N THR A 407 2.41 10.14 -14.34
CA THR A 407 1.90 11.51 -14.16
C THR A 407 1.94 11.97 -12.70
N MET A 408 1.60 11.08 -11.75
CA MET A 408 1.43 11.44 -10.33
C MET A 408 2.69 11.96 -9.64
N PRO A 409 3.93 11.50 -9.92
CA PRO A 409 5.12 12.06 -9.28
C PRO A 409 5.30 13.57 -9.53
N ASP A 410 4.87 14.08 -10.67
CA ASP A 410 5.02 15.50 -11.01
C ASP A 410 3.87 16.38 -10.48
N HIS A 411 2.71 15.79 -10.16
CA HIS A 411 1.52 16.56 -9.79
C HIS A 411 1.01 16.30 -8.37
N GLY A 412 1.34 15.16 -7.77
CA GLY A 412 0.85 14.75 -6.46
C GLY A 412 1.91 14.47 -5.41
N ALA A 413 3.19 14.27 -5.80
CA ALA A 413 4.27 14.02 -4.86
C ALA A 413 4.92 15.32 -4.36
N ASP A 414 5.33 15.32 -3.09
CA ASP A 414 6.23 16.34 -2.55
C ASP A 414 7.68 15.97 -2.85
N ARG A 415 8.20 16.52 -3.95
CA ARG A 415 9.54 16.18 -4.45
C ARG A 415 10.68 16.73 -3.58
N GLN A 416 10.41 17.68 -2.67
CA GLN A 416 11.40 18.20 -1.73
C GLN A 416 11.42 17.41 -0.44
N ARG A 417 10.23 17.10 0.13
CA ARG A 417 10.10 16.56 1.49
C ARG A 417 9.78 15.08 1.50
N GLY A 418 9.42 14.52 0.34
CA GLY A 418 8.92 13.15 0.22
C GLY A 418 7.43 13.00 0.54
N GLY A 419 6.90 11.84 0.23
CA GLY A 419 5.48 11.53 0.43
C GLY A 419 4.54 12.19 -0.59
N TRP A 420 3.25 11.94 -0.39
CA TRP A 420 2.18 12.33 -1.32
C TRP A 420 1.27 13.35 -0.65
N TYR A 421 0.96 14.43 -1.40
CA TYR A 421 -0.03 15.41 -0.95
C TYR A 421 -1.43 14.82 -0.85
N ASP A 422 -2.30 15.48 -0.08
CA ASP A 422 -3.68 15.04 0.13
C ASP A 422 -4.54 15.37 -1.11
N VAL A 423 -5.11 16.54 -1.15
CA VAL A 423 -5.98 17.00 -2.24
C VAL A 423 -5.48 18.32 -2.78
N VAL A 424 -5.39 18.40 -4.10
CA VAL A 424 -4.95 19.58 -4.83
C VAL A 424 -6.03 20.02 -5.83
N GLU A 425 -5.90 21.21 -6.39
CA GLU A 425 -6.76 21.62 -7.50
C GLU A 425 -6.48 20.73 -8.72
N ARG A 426 -7.55 20.17 -9.29
CA ARG A 426 -7.47 19.26 -10.45
C ARG A 426 -7.09 20.01 -11.73
N VAL A 427 -7.66 21.19 -11.94
CA VAL A 427 -7.39 22.05 -13.10
C VAL A 427 -6.75 23.34 -12.62
N THR A 428 -5.62 23.71 -13.21
CA THR A 428 -4.94 24.97 -12.90
C THR A 428 -5.57 26.14 -13.65
N GLU A 429 -5.51 27.35 -13.06
CA GLU A 429 -5.94 28.56 -13.76
C GLU A 429 -5.01 28.91 -14.93
N PRO A 430 -5.50 29.63 -15.94
CA PRO A 430 -4.67 30.06 -17.06
C PRO A 430 -3.42 30.81 -16.62
N GLY A 431 -2.24 30.29 -17.02
CA GLY A 431 -0.93 30.82 -16.65
C GLY A 431 -0.36 30.33 -15.33
N GLN A 432 -1.10 29.57 -14.55
CA GLN A 432 -0.64 28.92 -13.33
C GLN A 432 0.17 27.65 -13.69
N LYS A 433 1.36 27.51 -13.08
CA LYS A 433 2.28 26.39 -13.35
C LYS A 433 2.28 25.31 -12.25
N PHE A 434 1.47 25.47 -11.22
CA PHE A 434 1.40 24.55 -10.08
C PHE A 434 -0.04 24.38 -9.63
N HIS A 435 -0.35 23.23 -9.06
CA HIS A 435 -1.63 22.97 -8.41
C HIS A 435 -1.61 23.57 -7.00
N ARG A 436 -2.69 24.27 -6.64
CA ARG A 436 -2.86 24.75 -5.27
C ARG A 436 -3.41 23.65 -4.38
N TYR A 437 -3.09 23.68 -3.10
CA TYR A 437 -3.73 22.81 -2.12
C TYR A 437 -5.22 23.13 -1.99
N ALA A 438 -6.06 22.09 -1.87
CA ALA A 438 -7.48 22.31 -1.63
C ALA A 438 -7.74 22.90 -0.24
N TRP A 439 -6.90 22.55 0.73
CA TRP A 439 -6.95 23.06 2.10
C TRP A 439 -5.63 23.75 2.48
N HIS A 440 -4.61 22.96 2.78
CA HIS A 440 -3.24 23.39 3.11
C HIS A 440 -2.25 22.25 2.75
N ASP A 441 -0.98 22.43 3.07
CA ASP A 441 0.11 21.53 2.72
C ASP A 441 0.18 20.25 3.58
N ARG A 442 -0.96 19.64 3.87
CA ARG A 442 -1.04 18.38 4.62
C ARG A 442 -0.86 17.14 3.75
N LYS A 443 -0.49 16.04 4.41
CA LYS A 443 -0.41 14.69 3.85
C LYS A 443 -1.22 13.76 4.72
N ALA A 444 -2.10 12.96 4.11
CA ALA A 444 -2.94 12.00 4.80
C ALA A 444 -2.36 10.58 4.71
N TRP A 445 -2.55 9.78 5.76
CA TRP A 445 -2.02 8.41 5.88
C TRP A 445 -2.46 7.50 4.74
N TRP A 446 -3.74 7.54 4.39
CA TRP A 446 -4.32 6.68 3.37
C TRP A 446 -3.77 6.99 1.96
N GLN A 447 -3.40 8.23 1.70
CA GLN A 447 -2.81 8.62 0.41
C GLN A 447 -1.35 8.15 0.29
N GLN A 448 -0.62 8.07 1.41
CA GLN A 448 0.72 7.46 1.43
C GLN A 448 0.62 5.96 1.12
N GLU A 449 -0.33 5.26 1.73
CA GLU A 449 -0.62 3.86 1.39
C GLU A 449 -0.82 3.68 -0.11
N GLN A 450 -1.71 4.49 -0.72
CA GLN A 450 -2.01 4.38 -2.15
C GLN A 450 -0.76 4.56 -3.01
N GLY A 451 0.10 5.52 -2.65
CA GLY A 451 1.37 5.75 -3.34
C GLY A 451 2.33 4.57 -3.20
N ILE A 452 2.50 4.06 -2.00
CA ILE A 452 3.38 2.91 -1.74
C ILE A 452 2.90 1.69 -2.52
N LEU A 453 1.60 1.34 -2.40
CA LEU A 453 1.03 0.17 -3.06
C LEU A 453 1.03 0.31 -4.57
N ALA A 454 0.72 1.48 -5.13
CA ALA A 454 0.74 1.69 -6.57
C ALA A 454 2.11 1.32 -7.16
N TYR A 455 3.18 1.88 -6.64
CA TYR A 455 4.50 1.67 -7.20
C TYR A 455 5.10 0.31 -6.85
N LEU A 456 4.79 -0.24 -5.68
CA LEU A 456 5.23 -1.58 -5.29
C LEU A 456 4.54 -2.65 -6.15
N ILE A 457 3.23 -2.52 -6.42
CA ILE A 457 2.46 -3.46 -7.23
C ILE A 457 2.85 -3.34 -8.72
N LEU A 458 2.98 -2.11 -9.23
CA LEU A 458 3.47 -1.89 -10.60
C LEU A 458 4.86 -2.48 -10.81
N ASN A 459 5.78 -2.31 -9.85
CA ASN A 459 7.09 -2.95 -9.91
C ASN A 459 6.97 -4.47 -9.90
N GLY A 460 6.22 -5.03 -8.94
CA GLY A 460 6.06 -6.48 -8.80
C GLY A 460 5.40 -7.17 -10.00
N VAL A 461 4.49 -6.47 -10.69
CA VAL A 461 3.74 -7.02 -11.83
C VAL A 461 4.46 -6.77 -13.17
N LEU A 462 5.02 -5.57 -13.37
CA LEU A 462 5.63 -5.17 -14.65
C LEU A 462 7.16 -5.31 -14.67
N GLY A 463 7.81 -5.51 -13.52
CA GLY A 463 9.26 -5.64 -13.40
C GLY A 463 10.04 -4.36 -13.77
N LYS A 464 9.42 -3.17 -13.59
CA LYS A 464 10.06 -1.88 -13.91
C LYS A 464 10.68 -1.26 -12.67
N ASP A 465 11.99 -1.11 -12.68
CA ASP A 465 12.78 -0.66 -11.53
C ASP A 465 12.51 0.79 -11.09
N GLU A 466 12.14 1.64 -12.03
CA GLU A 466 11.77 3.03 -11.74
C GLU A 466 10.62 3.14 -10.74
N TYR A 467 9.70 2.19 -10.76
CA TYR A 467 8.58 2.15 -9.82
C TYR A 467 9.03 1.78 -8.41
N LEU A 468 10.06 0.95 -8.27
CA LEU A 468 10.57 0.61 -6.96
C LEU A 468 11.18 1.82 -6.23
N GLN A 469 11.82 2.73 -6.96
CA GLN A 469 12.35 3.97 -6.37
C GLN A 469 11.23 4.79 -5.71
N TYR A 470 10.09 4.98 -6.40
CA TYR A 470 8.95 5.70 -5.82
C TYR A 470 8.32 4.95 -4.64
N ALA A 471 8.23 3.62 -4.70
CA ALA A 471 7.77 2.81 -3.58
C ALA A 471 8.68 2.97 -2.35
N ARG A 472 10.01 3.00 -2.53
CA ARG A 472 11.01 3.22 -1.49
C ARG A 472 10.91 4.60 -0.87
N GLU A 473 10.83 5.66 -1.68
CA GLU A 473 10.69 7.04 -1.21
C GLU A 473 9.38 7.23 -0.42
N GLY A 474 8.25 6.69 -0.91
CA GLY A 474 6.96 6.71 -0.22
C GLY A 474 6.99 5.93 1.09
N SER A 475 7.56 4.71 1.08
CA SER A 475 7.72 3.88 2.29
C SER A 475 8.63 4.54 3.33
N ALA A 476 9.70 5.19 2.89
CA ALA A 476 10.59 5.92 3.79
C ALA A 476 9.85 7.06 4.48
N PHE A 477 9.08 7.87 3.74
CA PHE A 477 8.31 8.96 4.31
C PHE A 477 7.24 8.46 5.30
N TYR A 478 6.47 7.44 4.93
CA TYR A 478 5.44 6.87 5.79
C TYR A 478 6.03 6.34 7.10
N ASN A 479 7.08 5.52 7.02
CA ASN A 479 7.69 4.91 8.20
C ASN A 479 8.45 5.92 9.07
N ALA A 480 8.98 7.02 8.52
CA ALA A 480 9.67 8.04 9.29
C ALA A 480 8.72 9.02 9.99
N TRP A 481 7.56 9.36 9.39
CA TRP A 481 6.78 10.51 9.81
C TRP A 481 5.33 10.20 10.19
N PHE A 482 4.76 9.05 9.76
CA PHE A 482 3.40 8.67 10.12
C PHE A 482 3.32 7.71 11.30
N LEU A 483 4.37 6.94 11.59
CA LEU A 483 4.36 6.04 12.74
C LEU A 483 4.51 6.82 14.04
N ASP A 484 3.55 6.66 14.95
CA ASP A 484 3.68 7.17 16.31
C ASP A 484 4.40 6.12 17.17
N VAL A 485 5.71 6.18 17.16
CA VAL A 485 6.56 5.20 17.85
C VAL A 485 6.56 5.35 19.37
N GLU A 486 6.03 6.46 19.89
CA GLU A 486 5.95 6.73 21.34
C GLU A 486 4.62 6.25 21.92
N GLU A 487 3.48 6.66 21.34
CA GLU A 487 2.14 6.34 21.84
C GLU A 487 1.52 5.12 21.13
N GLY A 488 2.08 4.71 20.01
CA GLY A 488 1.57 3.62 19.18
C GLY A 488 0.54 4.07 18.13
N GLY A 489 0.27 3.17 17.18
CA GLY A 489 -0.59 3.49 16.03
C GLY A 489 0.09 4.45 15.05
N ILE A 490 -0.71 5.18 14.28
CA ILE A 490 -0.22 6.13 13.28
C ILE A 490 -0.88 7.48 13.44
N TYR A 491 -0.23 8.54 12.94
CA TYR A 491 -0.87 9.82 12.71
C TYR A 491 -1.72 9.75 11.45
N PHE A 492 -2.95 10.28 11.47
CA PHE A 492 -3.78 10.30 10.28
C PHE A 492 -3.37 11.38 9.29
N ASN A 493 -2.90 12.52 9.80
CA ASN A 493 -2.37 13.59 8.98
C ASN A 493 -1.06 14.12 9.56
N VAL A 494 -0.16 14.47 8.66
CA VAL A 494 1.03 15.27 8.97
C VAL A 494 1.08 16.49 8.05
N LEU A 495 1.76 17.53 8.48
CA LEU A 495 2.11 18.65 7.60
C LEU A 495 3.16 18.19 6.58
N ALA A 496 3.35 18.97 5.51
CA ALA A 496 4.31 18.61 4.48
C ALA A 496 5.72 18.35 5.03
N ASN A 497 6.13 19.06 6.09
CA ASN A 497 7.40 18.90 6.77
C ASN A 497 7.49 17.70 7.75
N GLY A 498 6.51 16.83 7.78
CA GLY A 498 6.49 15.62 8.61
C GLY A 498 5.97 15.82 10.05
N ASN A 499 5.69 17.04 10.48
CA ASN A 499 5.14 17.26 11.81
C ASN A 499 3.68 16.78 11.89
N PRO A 500 3.28 16.09 12.97
CA PRO A 500 1.90 15.67 13.15
C PRO A 500 0.92 16.84 13.11
N PHE A 501 -0.19 16.68 12.37
CA PHE A 501 -1.26 17.67 12.32
C PHE A 501 -2.21 17.46 13.50
N ALA A 502 -2.14 18.34 14.48
CA ALA A 502 -2.81 18.16 15.77
C ALA A 502 -4.10 18.99 15.93
N LEU A 503 -4.69 19.45 14.83
CA LEU A 503 -5.91 20.25 14.85
C LEU A 503 -7.13 19.47 14.33
N GLY A 504 -8.32 19.88 14.75
CA GLY A 504 -9.59 19.32 14.27
C GLY A 504 -9.86 17.90 14.77
N THR A 505 -10.79 17.23 14.09
CA THR A 505 -11.22 15.85 14.40
C THR A 505 -10.19 14.80 13.96
N GLU A 506 -9.28 15.17 13.08
CA GLU A 506 -8.30 14.29 12.46
C GLU A 506 -6.99 14.14 13.28
N ARG A 507 -6.95 14.75 14.48
CA ARG A 507 -5.80 14.67 15.39
C ARG A 507 -5.70 13.36 16.16
N GLY A 508 -6.78 12.56 16.17
CA GLY A 508 -6.88 11.32 16.94
C GLY A 508 -6.40 10.10 16.18
N LYS A 509 -6.57 8.94 16.81
CA LYS A 509 -6.28 7.60 16.25
C LYS A 509 -7.55 6.87 15.78
N GLY A 510 -8.70 7.54 15.85
CA GLY A 510 -9.99 7.10 15.35
C GLY A 510 -10.94 8.27 15.24
N SER A 511 -11.65 8.34 14.12
CA SER A 511 -12.76 9.26 13.88
C SER A 511 -13.54 8.73 12.67
N HIS A 512 -14.50 9.50 12.18
CA HIS A 512 -15.22 9.16 10.95
C HIS A 512 -14.24 8.79 9.82
N SER A 513 -14.46 7.65 9.19
CA SER A 513 -13.61 7.08 8.12
C SER A 513 -12.13 6.86 8.50
N MET A 514 -11.76 7.12 9.75
CA MET A 514 -10.40 6.99 10.27
C MET A 514 -10.31 5.88 11.29
N SER A 515 -10.08 4.68 10.85
CA SER A 515 -9.79 3.50 11.67
C SER A 515 -8.66 2.69 11.07
N GLY A 516 -8.48 1.46 11.49
CA GLY A 516 -7.34 0.66 11.08
C GLY A 516 -7.28 0.25 9.60
N TYR A 517 -8.31 0.46 8.75
CA TYR A 517 -8.38 -0.12 7.42
C TYR A 517 -7.10 0.10 6.59
N HIS A 518 -6.78 1.34 6.26
CA HIS A 518 -5.70 1.68 5.35
C HIS A 518 -4.31 1.29 5.88
N SER A 519 -4.06 1.45 7.18
CA SER A 519 -2.77 1.07 7.77
C SER A 519 -2.57 -0.45 7.79
N PHE A 520 -3.64 -1.23 8.02
CA PHE A 520 -3.57 -2.69 7.95
C PHE A 520 -3.52 -3.20 6.51
N GLU A 521 -4.27 -2.60 5.58
CA GLU A 521 -4.22 -2.92 4.15
C GLU A 521 -2.81 -2.70 3.61
N LEU A 522 -2.20 -1.54 3.94
CA LEU A 522 -0.82 -1.26 3.58
C LEU A 522 0.13 -2.37 4.08
N CYS A 523 0.09 -2.69 5.37
CA CYS A 523 0.99 -3.69 5.94
C CYS A 523 0.77 -5.07 5.30
N TYR A 524 -0.48 -5.48 5.10
CA TYR A 524 -0.81 -6.76 4.49
C TYR A 524 -0.32 -6.85 3.04
N LEU A 525 -0.71 -5.89 2.19
CA LEU A 525 -0.37 -5.92 0.77
C LEU A 525 1.12 -5.63 0.55
N ALA A 526 1.73 -4.70 1.30
CA ALA A 526 3.16 -4.47 1.21
C ALA A 526 3.98 -5.71 1.60
N ALA A 527 3.57 -6.46 2.64
CA ALA A 527 4.21 -7.74 2.97
C ALA A 527 4.07 -8.74 1.82
N VAL A 528 2.86 -8.89 1.27
CA VAL A 528 2.58 -9.84 0.17
C VAL A 528 3.45 -9.52 -1.06
N TYR A 529 3.39 -8.29 -1.55
CA TYR A 529 4.11 -7.92 -2.77
C TYR A 529 5.63 -7.83 -2.56
N SER A 530 6.09 -7.25 -1.44
CA SER A 530 7.52 -7.19 -1.14
C SER A 530 8.12 -8.59 -1.02
N ASN A 531 7.51 -9.47 -0.23
CA ASN A 531 8.09 -10.79 0.00
C ASN A 531 7.93 -11.68 -1.22
N LEU A 532 6.72 -11.86 -1.75
CA LEU A 532 6.48 -12.86 -2.78
C LEU A 532 6.96 -12.44 -4.18
N LEU A 533 6.85 -11.15 -4.56
CA LEU A 533 7.20 -10.71 -5.91
C LEU A 533 8.55 -10.00 -6.00
N VAL A 534 8.92 -9.21 -4.97
CA VAL A 534 10.14 -8.41 -4.98
C VAL A 534 11.32 -9.18 -4.39
N ASN A 535 11.22 -9.60 -3.13
CA ASN A 535 12.30 -10.27 -2.40
C ASN A 535 12.39 -11.77 -2.71
N LYS A 536 11.35 -12.35 -3.33
CA LYS A 536 11.24 -13.80 -3.61
C LYS A 536 11.38 -14.65 -2.33
N GLU A 537 10.74 -14.19 -1.26
CA GLU A 537 10.75 -14.86 0.06
C GLU A 537 9.41 -15.54 0.34
N PRO A 538 9.39 -16.65 1.09
CA PRO A 538 8.15 -17.32 1.46
C PRO A 538 7.32 -16.52 2.45
N MET A 539 6.00 -16.76 2.45
CA MET A 539 5.07 -16.24 3.44
C MET A 539 4.14 -17.32 3.96
N ASP A 540 3.79 -17.24 5.24
CA ASP A 540 2.77 -18.08 5.85
C ASP A 540 1.46 -17.33 6.00
N PHE A 541 0.34 -18.00 5.68
CA PHE A 541 -1.01 -17.48 5.84
C PHE A 541 -1.83 -18.42 6.73
N TYR A 542 -2.76 -17.83 7.49
CA TYR A 542 -3.56 -18.54 8.49
C TYR A 542 -5.04 -18.38 8.24
N PHE A 543 -5.76 -19.50 8.30
CA PHE A 543 -7.20 -19.57 8.13
C PHE A 543 -7.82 -20.38 9.25
N ARG A 544 -9.11 -20.16 9.50
CA ARG A 544 -9.89 -20.91 10.49
C ARG A 544 -11.28 -21.23 9.95
N PRO A 545 -11.39 -22.21 9.04
CA PRO A 545 -12.66 -22.61 8.50
C PRO A 545 -13.63 -23.04 9.59
N ALA A 546 -14.79 -22.40 9.63
CA ALA A 546 -15.88 -22.78 10.53
C ALA A 546 -16.47 -24.13 10.13
N PRO A 547 -17.03 -24.92 11.08
CA PRO A 547 -17.74 -26.15 10.75
C PRO A 547 -18.84 -25.90 9.70
N GLY A 548 -18.74 -26.59 8.54
CA GLY A 548 -19.66 -26.40 7.41
C GLY A 548 -19.50 -25.06 6.67
N GLY A 549 -18.43 -24.30 6.95
CA GLY A 549 -18.01 -23.15 6.15
C GLY A 549 -17.51 -23.57 4.77
N PHE A 550 -17.38 -22.60 3.86
CA PHE A 550 -17.03 -22.81 2.45
C PHE A 550 -17.88 -23.92 1.81
N ALA A 551 -19.01 -23.53 1.21
CA ALA A 551 -20.07 -24.46 0.78
C ALA A 551 -19.60 -25.57 -0.19
N ASP A 552 -18.54 -25.30 -0.96
CA ASP A 552 -17.89 -26.24 -1.88
C ASP A 552 -16.79 -27.10 -1.22
N GLY A 553 -16.50 -26.90 0.06
CA GLY A 553 -15.44 -27.60 0.78
C GLY A 553 -14.02 -27.18 0.38
N ILE A 554 -13.88 -26.06 -0.33
CA ILE A 554 -12.61 -25.58 -0.86
C ILE A 554 -12.19 -24.28 -0.13
N LEU A 555 -11.03 -24.32 0.51
CA LEU A 555 -10.37 -23.13 1.05
C LEU A 555 -9.41 -22.56 0.00
N ARG A 556 -9.75 -21.40 -0.55
CA ARG A 556 -8.88 -20.67 -1.48
C ARG A 556 -7.91 -19.81 -0.69
N VAL A 557 -6.61 -19.97 -0.98
CA VAL A 557 -5.53 -19.40 -0.15
C VAL A 557 -4.68 -18.38 -0.89
N GLN A 558 -5.09 -17.98 -2.08
CA GLN A 558 -4.39 -16.92 -2.82
C GLN A 558 -4.39 -15.63 -2.00
N PRO A 559 -3.20 -15.04 -1.70
CA PRO A 559 -3.12 -13.90 -0.78
C PRO A 559 -3.70 -12.61 -1.37
N ASP A 560 -3.56 -12.40 -2.67
CA ASP A 560 -4.14 -11.32 -3.46
C ASP A 560 -4.23 -11.73 -4.94
N ILE A 561 -4.77 -10.88 -5.81
CA ILE A 561 -4.77 -11.13 -7.27
C ILE A 561 -3.37 -10.85 -7.82
N LEU A 562 -2.49 -11.81 -7.68
CA LEU A 562 -1.12 -11.78 -8.17
C LEU A 562 -1.03 -12.30 -9.62
N PRO A 563 0.05 -12.00 -10.35
CA PRO A 563 0.27 -12.57 -11.69
C PRO A 563 0.16 -14.09 -11.69
N VAL A 564 -0.58 -14.63 -12.64
CA VAL A 564 -0.83 -16.08 -12.75
C VAL A 564 0.49 -16.84 -12.84
N GLY A 565 0.65 -17.85 -11.99
CA GLY A 565 1.85 -18.69 -11.96
C GLY A 565 3.05 -18.08 -11.21
N SER A 566 2.94 -16.88 -10.64
CA SER A 566 4.04 -16.25 -9.90
C SER A 566 4.30 -16.87 -8.52
N ILE A 567 3.31 -17.57 -7.96
CA ILE A 567 3.38 -18.20 -6.64
C ILE A 567 2.78 -19.61 -6.65
N ARG A 568 3.12 -20.40 -5.65
CA ARG A 568 2.53 -21.72 -5.40
C ARG A 568 2.44 -22.01 -3.91
N ILE A 569 1.58 -22.95 -3.52
CA ILE A 569 1.62 -23.55 -2.18
C ILE A 569 2.84 -24.46 -2.09
N ASP A 570 3.59 -24.30 -1.02
CA ASP A 570 4.72 -25.19 -0.68
C ASP A 570 4.29 -26.25 0.34
N GLN A 571 3.59 -25.84 1.39
CA GLN A 571 3.17 -26.74 2.46
C GLN A 571 1.88 -26.26 3.13
N VAL A 572 1.09 -27.20 3.60
CA VAL A 572 -0.15 -26.96 4.36
C VAL A 572 -0.09 -27.74 5.67
N TRP A 573 -0.55 -27.11 6.74
CA TRP A 573 -0.75 -27.76 8.06
C TRP A 573 -2.16 -27.53 8.54
N ILE A 574 -2.78 -28.55 9.11
CA ILE A 574 -4.04 -28.45 9.85
C ILE A 574 -3.76 -28.83 11.31
N ASP A 575 -4.07 -27.91 12.23
CA ASP A 575 -3.81 -28.06 13.67
C ASP A 575 -2.35 -28.50 13.97
N GLY A 576 -1.40 -27.97 13.18
CA GLY A 576 0.03 -28.25 13.30
C GLY A 576 0.51 -29.54 12.64
N HIS A 577 -0.38 -30.31 12.02
CA HIS A 577 -0.03 -31.55 11.31
C HIS A 577 0.03 -31.34 9.81
N ASP A 578 1.00 -31.95 9.12
CA ASP A 578 1.13 -31.88 7.67
C ASP A 578 -0.15 -32.38 6.98
N TYR A 579 -0.59 -31.64 5.97
CA TYR A 579 -1.80 -31.96 5.20
C TYR A 579 -1.48 -31.92 3.70
N ALA A 580 -1.89 -32.96 2.96
CA ALA A 580 -1.46 -33.17 1.57
C ALA A 580 -2.55 -32.94 0.52
N ASP A 581 -3.81 -32.77 0.92
CA ASP A 581 -4.91 -32.61 -0.04
C ASP A 581 -5.09 -31.13 -0.43
N PHE A 582 -4.21 -30.66 -1.33
CA PHE A 582 -4.24 -29.32 -1.88
C PHE A 582 -3.74 -29.27 -3.33
N ASP A 583 -4.13 -28.25 -4.07
CA ASP A 583 -3.55 -27.95 -5.39
C ASP A 583 -2.57 -26.78 -5.27
N ALA A 584 -1.29 -27.10 -5.43
CA ALA A 584 -0.21 -26.14 -5.24
C ALA A 584 -0.29 -24.92 -6.21
N HIS A 585 -0.66 -25.15 -7.46
CA HIS A 585 -0.67 -24.13 -8.50
C HIS A 585 -1.99 -23.39 -8.61
N LYS A 586 -3.11 -24.03 -8.25
CA LYS A 586 -4.42 -23.38 -8.21
C LYS A 586 -4.70 -22.70 -6.86
N LEU A 587 -3.78 -22.80 -5.92
CA LEU A 587 -3.81 -22.12 -4.63
C LEU A 587 -5.07 -22.41 -3.81
N PHE A 588 -5.43 -23.68 -3.68
CA PHE A 588 -6.53 -24.08 -2.82
C PHE A 588 -6.24 -25.36 -2.03
N VAL A 589 -6.91 -25.51 -0.90
CA VAL A 589 -6.87 -26.66 -0.01
C VAL A 589 -8.26 -27.29 0.02
N ASN A 590 -8.33 -28.62 -0.21
CA ASN A 590 -9.57 -29.37 0.00
C ASN A 590 -9.75 -29.60 1.51
N LEU A 591 -10.82 -29.04 2.09
CA LEU A 591 -11.05 -29.17 3.52
C LEU A 591 -11.50 -30.61 3.87
N PRO A 592 -11.05 -31.16 5.03
CA PRO A 592 -11.50 -32.47 5.48
C PRO A 592 -13.04 -32.52 5.64
N LYS A 593 -13.67 -33.57 5.13
CA LYS A 593 -15.13 -33.71 5.23
C LYS A 593 -15.60 -33.79 6.69
N GLY A 594 -16.58 -32.96 7.04
CA GLY A 594 -17.16 -32.93 8.38
C GLY A 594 -16.19 -32.45 9.46
N HIS A 595 -15.19 -31.64 9.09
CA HIS A 595 -14.27 -31.05 10.06
C HIS A 595 -14.98 -30.21 11.11
N GLY A 596 -14.45 -30.19 12.32
CA GLY A 596 -14.83 -29.24 13.36
C GLY A 596 -14.16 -27.88 13.16
N ASP A 597 -13.94 -27.16 14.24
CA ASP A 597 -13.08 -25.97 14.23
C ASP A 597 -11.63 -26.41 14.02
N ILE A 598 -11.01 -25.95 12.93
CA ILE A 598 -9.63 -26.31 12.55
C ILE A 598 -8.84 -25.04 12.21
N LYS A 599 -7.55 -25.04 12.55
CA LYS A 599 -6.61 -23.97 12.15
C LYS A 599 -5.75 -24.46 10.99
N VAL A 600 -5.85 -23.75 9.87
CA VAL A 600 -5.08 -24.06 8.66
C VAL A 600 -3.96 -23.04 8.51
N ARG A 601 -2.73 -23.51 8.38
CA ARG A 601 -1.56 -22.71 8.02
C ARG A 601 -1.10 -23.13 6.64
N VAL A 602 -0.84 -22.17 5.77
CA VAL A 602 -0.40 -22.41 4.40
C VAL A 602 0.88 -21.63 4.15
N ARG A 603 1.94 -22.31 3.71
CA ARG A 603 3.15 -21.67 3.21
C ARG A 603 3.04 -21.46 1.71
N ILE A 604 3.15 -20.21 1.29
CA ILE A 604 3.19 -19.80 -0.11
C ILE A 604 4.60 -19.35 -0.44
N VAL A 605 5.09 -19.80 -1.57
CA VAL A 605 6.43 -19.48 -2.08
C VAL A 605 6.34 -18.93 -3.50
N PRO A 606 7.27 -18.06 -3.90
CA PRO A 606 7.44 -17.66 -5.30
C PRO A 606 7.77 -18.88 -6.17
N THR A 607 7.39 -18.84 -7.44
CA THR A 607 7.77 -19.88 -8.43
C THR A 607 9.14 -19.62 -9.03
N SER A 608 9.62 -18.37 -9.04
CA SER A 608 10.99 -18.00 -9.39
C SER A 608 11.83 -17.85 -8.13
N ASN A 609 13.10 -18.27 -8.23
CA ASN A 609 14.03 -18.13 -7.13
C ASN A 609 14.65 -16.73 -7.11
N ARG A 610 14.96 -16.25 -5.89
CA ARG A 610 15.76 -15.05 -5.73
C ARG A 610 17.15 -15.24 -6.34
N PHE A 611 17.70 -14.15 -6.90
CA PHE A 611 19.09 -14.13 -7.31
C PHE A 611 20.03 -14.36 -6.15
N ASP A 612 21.02 -15.20 -6.41
CA ASP A 612 22.14 -15.46 -5.49
C ASP A 612 23.46 -15.55 -6.26
N ALA A 613 24.51 -15.06 -5.64
CA ALA A 613 25.84 -14.98 -6.22
C ALA A 613 26.88 -15.52 -5.23
N ASP A 614 27.23 -16.79 -5.36
CA ASP A 614 28.17 -17.47 -4.50
C ASP A 614 29.60 -17.45 -5.05
N VAL A 615 30.54 -16.91 -4.28
CA VAL A 615 31.98 -16.99 -4.61
C VAL A 615 32.50 -18.35 -4.15
N LEU A 616 32.64 -19.27 -5.10
CA LEU A 616 33.10 -20.64 -4.80
C LEU A 616 34.59 -20.71 -4.46
N SER A 617 35.42 -19.96 -5.15
CA SER A 617 36.86 -19.93 -4.95
C SER A 617 37.54 -18.80 -5.70
N VAL A 618 38.68 -18.33 -5.18
CA VAL A 618 39.60 -17.46 -5.91
C VAL A 618 40.93 -18.23 -6.03
N SER A 619 41.33 -18.55 -7.23
CA SER A 619 42.58 -19.28 -7.50
C SER A 619 43.27 -18.80 -8.78
N GLY A 620 44.54 -18.54 -8.75
CA GLY A 620 45.29 -18.00 -9.88
C GLY A 620 44.76 -16.67 -10.38
N ASN A 621 44.30 -15.83 -9.44
CA ASN A 621 43.68 -14.52 -9.69
C ASN A 621 42.32 -14.56 -10.44
N VAL A 622 41.71 -15.74 -10.57
CA VAL A 622 40.36 -15.92 -11.15
C VAL A 622 39.37 -16.27 -10.03
N ALA A 623 38.33 -15.49 -9.88
CA ALA A 623 37.21 -15.80 -9.03
C ALA A 623 36.18 -16.63 -9.80
N LYS A 624 35.84 -17.79 -9.25
CA LYS A 624 34.71 -18.60 -9.74
C LYS A 624 33.48 -18.27 -8.92
N ILE A 625 32.46 -17.72 -9.59
CA ILE A 625 31.21 -17.30 -8.97
C ILE A 625 30.07 -18.07 -9.65
N THR A 626 29.13 -18.59 -8.85
CA THR A 626 27.90 -19.19 -9.39
C THR A 626 26.76 -18.19 -9.21
N PHE A 627 26.04 -17.94 -10.31
CA PHE A 627 24.80 -17.18 -10.29
C PHE A 627 23.60 -18.12 -10.37
N SER A 628 22.59 -17.88 -9.56
CA SER A 628 21.34 -18.63 -9.57
C SER A 628 20.14 -17.71 -9.40
N GLY A 629 18.94 -18.18 -9.79
CA GLY A 629 17.69 -17.46 -9.66
C GLY A 629 17.47 -16.38 -10.72
N GLU A 630 16.53 -15.48 -10.46
CA GLU A 630 16.16 -14.37 -11.34
C GLU A 630 16.86 -13.09 -10.85
N MET A 631 17.77 -12.54 -11.67
CA MET A 631 18.47 -11.31 -11.32
C MET A 631 17.70 -10.08 -11.78
N THR A 632 17.23 -9.30 -10.83
CA THR A 632 16.64 -7.98 -11.02
C THR A 632 17.62 -6.88 -10.61
N SER A 633 17.31 -5.61 -10.85
CA SER A 633 18.13 -4.49 -10.40
C SER A 633 18.24 -4.38 -8.88
N GLN A 634 17.28 -4.96 -8.15
CA GLN A 634 17.26 -4.99 -6.68
C GLN A 634 18.32 -5.91 -6.11
N ASP A 635 18.76 -6.88 -6.89
CA ASP A 635 19.75 -7.86 -6.51
C ASP A 635 21.18 -7.37 -6.71
N LEU A 636 21.35 -6.14 -7.23
CA LEU A 636 22.68 -5.52 -7.42
C LEU A 636 23.51 -5.52 -6.13
N LYS A 637 22.90 -5.41 -4.96
CA LYS A 637 23.60 -5.49 -3.67
C LYS A 637 24.29 -6.83 -3.46
N TYR A 638 23.65 -7.95 -3.82
CA TYR A 638 24.24 -9.29 -3.69
C TYR A 638 25.32 -9.53 -4.74
N LEU A 639 25.09 -9.00 -5.94
CA LEU A 639 26.11 -8.99 -6.97
C LEU A 639 27.33 -8.17 -6.56
N ASP A 640 27.12 -6.97 -5.97
CA ASP A 640 28.18 -6.10 -5.48
C ASP A 640 28.97 -6.75 -4.34
N GLU A 641 28.30 -7.36 -3.38
CA GLU A 641 28.91 -8.08 -2.28
C GLU A 641 29.78 -9.24 -2.77
N ALA A 642 29.28 -10.07 -3.70
CA ALA A 642 30.02 -11.18 -4.27
C ALA A 642 31.25 -10.72 -5.07
N VAL A 643 31.06 -9.70 -5.91
CA VAL A 643 32.16 -9.15 -6.72
C VAL A 643 33.22 -8.46 -5.84
N ASN A 644 32.83 -7.67 -4.84
CA ASN A 644 33.76 -7.06 -3.89
C ASN A 644 34.52 -8.10 -3.10
N SER A 645 33.85 -9.14 -2.58
CA SER A 645 34.50 -10.26 -1.88
C SER A 645 35.55 -10.94 -2.77
N ALA A 646 35.24 -11.16 -4.05
CA ALA A 646 36.20 -11.73 -5.01
C ALA A 646 37.41 -10.81 -5.23
N LEU A 647 37.19 -9.52 -5.40
CA LEU A 647 38.27 -8.52 -5.60
C LEU A 647 39.15 -8.35 -4.36
N GLU A 648 38.60 -8.37 -3.17
CA GLU A 648 39.34 -8.32 -1.89
C GLU A 648 40.23 -9.55 -1.72
N GLN A 649 39.85 -10.69 -2.28
CA GLN A 649 40.66 -11.90 -2.35
C GLN A 649 41.71 -11.89 -3.47
N GLY A 650 41.86 -10.78 -4.19
CA GLY A 650 42.89 -10.58 -5.21
C GLY A 650 42.50 -11.05 -6.62
N ALA A 651 41.22 -11.22 -6.92
CA ALA A 651 40.79 -11.60 -8.25
C ALA A 651 41.04 -10.50 -9.28
N THR A 652 41.60 -10.85 -10.42
CA THR A 652 41.73 -10.00 -11.62
C THR A 652 40.87 -10.51 -12.78
N ALA A 653 40.07 -11.54 -12.55
CA ALA A 653 39.09 -12.06 -13.49
C ALA A 653 37.92 -12.69 -12.75
N LEU A 654 36.73 -12.59 -13.33
CA LEU A 654 35.50 -13.27 -12.91
C LEU A 654 35.11 -14.33 -13.93
N ASP A 655 34.97 -15.56 -13.48
CA ASP A 655 34.41 -16.69 -14.24
C ASP A 655 33.07 -17.06 -13.62
N ILE A 656 32.00 -16.61 -14.26
CA ILE A 656 30.64 -16.71 -13.75
C ILE A 656 29.95 -17.93 -14.35
N ASP A 657 29.51 -18.84 -13.52
CA ASP A 657 28.65 -19.96 -13.87
C ASP A 657 27.18 -19.53 -13.78
N ALA A 658 26.55 -19.34 -14.91
CA ALA A 658 25.15 -18.95 -15.05
C ALA A 658 24.21 -20.14 -15.37
N SER A 659 24.66 -21.39 -15.12
CA SER A 659 23.85 -22.59 -15.43
C SER A 659 22.55 -22.68 -14.63
N LYS A 660 22.49 -22.01 -13.48
CA LYS A 660 21.31 -21.91 -12.58
C LYS A 660 20.65 -20.53 -12.63
N LEU A 661 21.15 -19.61 -13.46
CA LEU A 661 20.59 -18.28 -13.60
C LEU A 661 19.38 -18.32 -14.54
N GLU A 662 18.22 -17.85 -14.06
CA GLU A 662 16.96 -17.86 -14.81
C GLU A 662 16.88 -16.67 -15.77
N SER A 663 17.20 -15.47 -15.28
CA SER A 663 17.23 -14.22 -16.04
C SER A 663 18.28 -13.25 -15.49
N ILE A 664 18.66 -12.22 -16.29
CA ILE A 664 19.57 -11.15 -15.89
C ILE A 664 19.09 -9.80 -16.42
N CYS A 665 19.01 -8.80 -15.53
CA CYS A 665 18.63 -7.44 -15.90
C CYS A 665 19.78 -6.67 -16.55
N THR A 666 19.44 -5.60 -17.28
CA THR A 666 20.42 -4.72 -17.95
C THR A 666 21.36 -4.06 -16.95
N GLU A 667 20.88 -3.70 -15.77
CA GLU A 667 21.65 -3.07 -14.69
C GLU A 667 22.72 -4.02 -14.14
N GLY A 668 22.41 -5.31 -14.01
CA GLY A 668 23.39 -6.33 -13.62
C GLY A 668 24.51 -6.47 -14.65
N LEU A 669 24.16 -6.50 -15.92
CA LEU A 669 25.16 -6.50 -17.01
C LEU A 669 26.00 -5.24 -17.02
N ARG A 670 25.38 -4.08 -16.86
CA ARG A 670 26.05 -2.79 -16.75
C ARG A 670 27.01 -2.75 -15.58
N TYR A 671 26.59 -3.23 -14.43
CA TYR A 671 27.43 -3.31 -13.24
C TYR A 671 28.70 -4.15 -13.47
N LEU A 672 28.54 -5.37 -14.00
CA LEU A 672 29.68 -6.26 -14.26
C LEU A 672 30.69 -5.62 -15.24
N VAL A 673 30.20 -4.98 -16.30
CA VAL A 673 31.07 -4.31 -17.28
C VAL A 673 31.71 -3.05 -16.69
N PHE A 674 31.00 -2.28 -15.89
CA PHE A 674 31.55 -1.14 -15.16
C PHE A 674 32.70 -1.56 -14.22
N ARG A 675 32.52 -2.65 -13.47
CA ARG A 675 33.56 -3.22 -12.59
C ARG A 675 34.78 -3.66 -13.38
N LYS A 676 34.59 -4.29 -14.55
CA LYS A 676 35.68 -4.64 -15.46
C LYS A 676 36.44 -3.40 -15.92
N GLN A 677 35.75 -2.37 -16.39
CA GLN A 677 36.35 -1.12 -16.85
C GLN A 677 37.17 -0.41 -15.75
N LYS A 678 36.60 -0.38 -14.51
CA LYS A 678 37.27 0.22 -13.36
C LYS A 678 38.51 -0.56 -12.94
N ALA A 679 38.53 -1.87 -13.10
CA ALA A 679 39.66 -2.73 -12.76
C ALA A 679 40.80 -2.72 -13.83
N GLY A 680 40.50 -2.22 -15.03
CA GLY A 680 41.49 -2.04 -16.12
C GLY A 680 41.34 -3.02 -17.27
N GLU A 681 42.06 -2.76 -18.37
CA GLU A 681 41.94 -3.49 -19.65
C GLU A 681 42.23 -4.99 -19.56
N ASN A 682 43.04 -5.38 -18.60
CA ASN A 682 43.42 -6.81 -18.40
C ASN A 682 42.43 -7.59 -17.52
N PHE A 683 41.36 -6.99 -17.06
CA PHE A 683 40.39 -7.68 -16.21
C PHE A 683 39.50 -8.60 -17.04
N GLY A 684 39.53 -9.90 -16.70
CA GLY A 684 38.73 -10.93 -17.37
C GLY A 684 37.27 -10.97 -16.86
N LEU A 685 36.30 -11.07 -17.78
CA LEU A 685 34.89 -11.30 -17.45
C LEU A 685 34.32 -12.35 -18.38
N SER A 686 34.03 -13.54 -17.87
CA SER A 686 33.42 -14.65 -18.62
C SER A 686 32.15 -15.13 -17.94
N ILE A 687 31.14 -15.48 -18.74
CA ILE A 687 29.87 -16.08 -18.32
C ILE A 687 29.69 -17.38 -19.09
N ARG A 688 29.53 -18.48 -18.36
CA ARG A 688 29.35 -19.82 -18.93
C ARG A 688 28.04 -20.45 -18.48
N GLY A 689 27.54 -21.42 -19.25
CA GLY A 689 26.32 -22.15 -18.91
C GLY A 689 25.01 -21.37 -19.01
N ALA A 690 25.04 -20.16 -19.57
CA ALA A 690 23.86 -19.31 -19.69
C ALA A 690 22.75 -19.97 -20.54
N ASN A 691 21.50 -19.95 -20.05
CA ASN A 691 20.32 -20.40 -20.76
C ASN A 691 19.97 -19.45 -21.94
N SER A 692 18.95 -19.78 -22.73
CA SER A 692 18.55 -18.99 -23.92
C SER A 692 18.11 -17.54 -23.57
N SER A 693 17.43 -17.35 -22.43
CA SER A 693 16.97 -16.03 -21.97
C SER A 693 18.15 -15.15 -21.57
N VAL A 694 19.05 -15.65 -20.74
CA VAL A 694 20.27 -14.95 -20.30
C VAL A 694 21.17 -14.62 -21.49
N ARG A 695 21.38 -15.59 -22.42
CA ARG A 695 22.14 -15.33 -23.66
C ARG A 695 21.52 -14.23 -24.49
N ALA A 696 20.20 -14.25 -24.68
CA ALA A 696 19.48 -13.23 -25.42
C ALA A 696 19.65 -11.85 -24.81
N ALA A 697 19.53 -11.74 -23.47
CA ALA A 697 19.73 -10.49 -22.74
C ALA A 697 21.15 -9.93 -22.91
N ILE A 698 22.17 -10.78 -22.82
CA ILE A 698 23.58 -10.36 -22.99
C ILE A 698 23.82 -9.92 -24.45
N VAL A 699 23.36 -10.68 -25.44
CA VAL A 699 23.57 -10.37 -26.87
C VAL A 699 22.82 -9.11 -27.29
N ALA A 700 21.61 -8.89 -26.78
CA ALA A 700 20.84 -7.69 -27.04
C ALA A 700 21.40 -6.42 -26.34
N SER A 701 22.24 -6.61 -25.32
CA SER A 701 22.82 -5.51 -24.59
C SER A 701 23.96 -4.82 -25.35
N THR A 702 24.18 -3.52 -25.10
CA THR A 702 25.35 -2.77 -25.61
C THR A 702 26.66 -3.28 -25.01
N PHE A 703 26.63 -4.21 -24.06
CA PHE A 703 27.76 -4.71 -23.31
C PHE A 703 28.31 -6.05 -23.80
N SER A 704 27.69 -6.64 -24.84
CA SER A 704 28.03 -7.98 -25.36
C SER A 704 29.50 -8.17 -25.72
N GLN A 705 30.15 -7.13 -26.22
CA GLN A 705 31.58 -7.18 -26.59
C GLN A 705 32.53 -7.23 -25.39
N SER A 706 32.06 -6.84 -24.21
CA SER A 706 32.86 -6.80 -22.96
C SER A 706 32.78 -8.09 -22.17
N ILE A 707 31.90 -9.03 -22.54
CA ILE A 707 31.61 -10.26 -21.82
C ILE A 707 31.97 -11.44 -22.70
N THR A 708 32.82 -12.35 -22.26
CA THR A 708 33.12 -13.60 -22.94
C THR A 708 32.05 -14.64 -22.60
N LEU A 709 31.23 -15.03 -23.60
CA LEU A 709 30.21 -16.07 -23.45
C LEU A 709 30.77 -17.44 -23.89
N SER A 710 30.62 -18.45 -23.02
CA SER A 710 31.02 -19.84 -23.30
C SER A 710 29.91 -20.85 -23.02
#